data_940796f0797c4e9bb7f0c66bed891d29
#
_entry.id   940796f0797c4e9bb7f0c66bed891d29
#
_cell.length_a   1.000
_cell.length_b   1.000
_cell.length_c   1.000
_cell.angle_alpha   90.00
_cell.angle_beta   90.00
_cell.angle_gamma   90.00
#
_symmetry.space_group_name_H-M   'P 1'
#
loop_
_entity.id
_entity.type
_entity.pdbx_description
1 polymer ?
#
loop_
_entity_poly.entity_id
_entity_poly.type
_entity_poly.pdbx_seq_one_letter_code
_entity_poly.pdbx_strand_id
1 'polypeptide(L)'
;MSGGFVKRFVVLVSVVILAACSGGGDEAERPESSTPPGSEAPSGDVVLEVGAASASVLPTVDGTIDYLSDASGWGEMSGDADPNDIGVFVPAFDQGKVSISNGNSDASWVHDDVRATAVAIQRGDERVIIVGLDTYMTFSMDADHIEDIASARLPSEWSDAPILIAPTHNHHGPDVAFDINPDYYEHLAEQAVTAIVEAVAKVGPATAVAAAGEHRFGVSDGRDPIVFDPRLNVLEFSGPDGSPIATIVQWTSHPETTLGWEPPVPDLAERCAEKGWEGEDCFADGRYITADYPGVLRTRLQQAGRAEVLFMNGPLGNQIGPGEADVWSVSDEHPVGSGWVVPDGASPVAGCNDYRCRNLARTDAVGSQLALAVLGLLESASAVDIGTVSWTEQPFFTRLTNIGFRLLIADGDLGWQPVTLYNCEPGQPLSDETCVSDEGKLEDDPILTPLTGSQIRVGDVVKTRVSFLDLGSVGFVFLPGELPPELVIGLPADFDSATQKYYLEGPGLHAEGPDYDFPGYLTSLVERSVLFTVGLGEDEFGYWVPVNEYRLKCLEIVLGNGQTCADLFARGVIPFADAIDGPTCKKITDDPTALQAYETSDAEAVAALCRYGQALGRELGEPEGHYEETNAAGWDLVQDFWDAVTALFGASGSGRINPDNPGYTIQYPPA
;
A
#
# COMPACT_ATOMS: atom_id res chain seq x y z
N MET A 1 16.62 -12.91 4.02
CA MET A 1 17.36 -11.67 4.31
C MET A 1 16.54 -10.82 5.28
N SER A 2 16.34 -11.31 6.50
CA SER A 2 15.40 -10.78 7.48
C SER A 2 16.07 -10.19 8.74
N GLY A 3 17.27 -9.66 8.62
CA GLY A 3 18.05 -9.28 9.78
C GLY A 3 18.01 -7.81 10.23
N GLY A 4 17.39 -6.92 9.48
CA GLY A 4 17.49 -5.47 9.72
C GLY A 4 16.26 -4.84 10.42
N PHE A 5 15.09 -5.33 10.17
CA PHE A 5 13.82 -4.73 10.61
C PHE A 5 13.62 -4.74 12.15
N VAL A 6 14.19 -5.70 12.81
CA VAL A 6 13.93 -5.97 14.24
C VAL A 6 14.78 -5.13 15.20
N LYS A 7 15.87 -4.53 14.75
CA LYS A 7 16.81 -3.88 15.68
C LYS A 7 16.45 -2.47 16.17
N ARG A 8 15.54 -1.77 15.50
CA ARG A 8 15.14 -0.40 15.91
C ARG A 8 13.91 -0.33 16.82
N PHE A 9 13.08 -1.36 16.84
CA PHE A 9 11.79 -1.36 17.56
C PHE A 9 11.88 -1.27 19.10
N VAL A 10 13.03 -1.49 19.71
CA VAL A 10 13.17 -1.59 21.18
C VAL A 10 13.78 -0.37 21.84
N VAL A 11 14.26 0.63 21.09
CA VAL A 11 14.94 1.79 21.70
C VAL A 11 13.98 2.95 22.04
N LEU A 12 12.73 2.93 21.60
CA LEU A 12 11.80 4.06 21.78
C LEU A 12 10.82 3.97 22.95
N VAL A 13 10.87 2.95 23.78
CA VAL A 13 9.97 2.78 24.95
C VAL A 13 10.38 3.61 26.18
N SER A 14 11.35 4.46 26.10
CA SER A 14 11.73 5.30 27.26
C SER A 14 11.76 6.75 26.88
N VAL A 15 10.72 7.45 27.08
CA VAL A 15 10.52 8.89 27.28
C VAL A 15 9.28 9.39 26.50
N VAL A 16 8.16 9.50 27.15
CA VAL A 16 7.40 10.75 27.32
C VAL A 16 6.22 10.48 28.28
N ILE A 17 6.35 10.92 29.50
CA ILE A 17 5.24 11.32 30.36
C ILE A 17 5.22 12.83 30.34
N LEU A 18 4.10 13.42 29.96
CA LEU A 18 3.48 14.67 30.44
C LEU A 18 2.78 15.44 29.31
N ALA A 19 1.49 15.42 29.32
CA ALA A 19 0.66 16.57 29.71
C ALA A 19 -0.77 16.39 29.22
N ALA A 20 -1.63 16.14 30.17
CA ALA A 20 -3.06 16.23 29.98
C ALA A 20 -3.50 17.68 29.79
N CYS A 21 -4.34 17.93 28.79
CA CYS A 21 -5.32 19.02 28.86
C CYS A 21 -6.62 18.55 28.21
N SER A 22 -7.62 18.46 29.08
CA SER A 22 -9.01 18.20 28.82
C SER A 22 -9.65 19.27 27.93
N GLY A 23 -10.40 18.86 26.95
CA GLY A 23 -11.37 19.69 26.28
C GLY A 23 -12.43 18.82 25.66
N GLY A 24 -13.57 18.68 26.31
CA GLY A 24 -14.73 18.00 25.77
C GLY A 24 -15.34 18.84 24.65
N GLY A 25 -15.70 18.22 23.61
CA GLY A 25 -16.50 18.76 22.52
C GLY A 25 -17.58 17.77 22.14
N ASP A 26 -18.80 18.26 22.13
CA ASP A 26 -20.04 17.54 21.90
C ASP A 26 -20.05 16.82 20.55
N GLU A 27 -20.43 15.56 20.58
CA GLU A 27 -20.84 14.79 19.41
C GLU A 27 -22.11 15.43 18.82
N ALA A 28 -22.02 15.88 17.58
CA ALA A 28 -23.17 16.24 16.78
C ALA A 28 -23.54 15.03 15.89
N GLU A 29 -24.67 14.41 16.20
CA GLU A 29 -25.33 13.41 15.36
C GLU A 29 -25.54 13.96 13.94
N ARG A 30 -25.01 13.28 12.92
CA ARG A 30 -25.40 13.50 11.52
C ARG A 30 -26.81 12.96 11.32
N PRO A 31 -27.71 13.72 10.67
CA PRO A 31 -29.04 13.23 10.39
C PRO A 31 -29.05 12.28 9.18
N GLU A 32 -29.81 11.19 9.34
CA GLU A 32 -30.16 10.28 8.26
C GLU A 32 -30.80 11.02 7.06
N SER A 33 -30.29 10.78 5.87
CA SER A 33 -30.78 11.28 4.60
C SER A 33 -32.14 10.68 4.26
N SER A 34 -33.20 11.43 4.50
CA SER A 34 -34.52 11.16 3.94
C SER A 34 -34.70 11.92 2.64
N THR A 35 -34.83 11.21 1.54
CA THR A 35 -35.16 11.74 0.21
C THR A 35 -36.54 12.38 0.19
N PRO A 36 -36.72 13.63 -0.25
CA PRO A 36 -38.03 14.15 -0.64
C PRO A 36 -38.28 14.01 -2.15
N PRO A 37 -39.54 13.91 -2.58
CA PRO A 37 -39.89 13.71 -3.98
C PRO A 37 -39.84 14.98 -4.80
N GLY A 38 -39.24 14.86 -5.96
CA GLY A 38 -39.39 15.54 -7.20
C GLY A 38 -39.74 17.03 -7.22
N SER A 39 -38.78 17.84 -7.68
CA SER A 39 -39.09 19.01 -8.49
C SER A 39 -38.18 18.95 -9.73
N GLU A 40 -38.79 18.73 -10.90
CA GLU A 40 -38.12 18.93 -12.19
C GLU A 40 -37.70 20.39 -12.31
N ALA A 41 -36.38 20.63 -12.23
CA ALA A 41 -35.77 21.88 -12.66
C ALA A 41 -35.49 21.81 -14.19
N PRO A 42 -35.41 22.91 -14.91
CA PRO A 42 -35.25 22.91 -16.36
C PRO A 42 -33.89 22.34 -16.75
N SER A 43 -33.88 21.39 -17.67
CA SER A 43 -32.68 20.76 -18.25
C SER A 43 -31.91 21.77 -19.10
N GLY A 44 -31.03 22.54 -18.48
CA GLY A 44 -29.82 22.97 -19.15
C GLY A 44 -28.85 21.74 -19.11
N ASP A 45 -28.17 21.51 -20.25
CA ASP A 45 -27.17 20.45 -20.30
C ASP A 45 -26.14 20.66 -19.14
N VAL A 46 -26.14 19.76 -18.18
CA VAL A 46 -25.20 19.79 -17.04
C VAL A 46 -23.83 19.45 -17.58
N VAL A 47 -22.91 20.40 -17.51
CA VAL A 47 -21.56 20.29 -18.08
C VAL A 47 -20.67 19.55 -17.08
N LEU A 48 -19.81 18.66 -17.56
CA LEU A 48 -18.71 18.12 -16.80
C LEU A 48 -17.64 19.20 -16.64
N GLU A 49 -17.15 19.40 -15.45
CA GLU A 49 -16.07 20.34 -15.13
C GLU A 49 -14.98 19.60 -14.33
N VAL A 50 -13.72 19.82 -14.70
CA VAL A 50 -12.58 19.15 -14.08
C VAL A 50 -11.43 20.15 -13.88
N GLY A 51 -10.74 20.00 -12.78
CA GLY A 51 -9.47 20.67 -12.53
C GLY A 51 -8.46 19.72 -11.91
N ALA A 52 -7.19 19.95 -12.14
CA ALA A 52 -6.13 19.11 -11.59
C ALA A 52 -4.91 19.92 -11.19
N ALA A 53 -4.20 19.43 -10.17
CA ALA A 53 -2.95 20.01 -9.72
C ALA A 53 -2.12 18.97 -9.00
N SER A 54 -0.82 19.21 -8.92
CA SER A 54 0.09 18.41 -8.10
C SER A 54 1.04 19.30 -7.30
N ALA A 55 1.50 18.77 -6.17
CA ALA A 55 2.50 19.41 -5.33
C ALA A 55 3.57 18.36 -4.94
N SER A 56 4.83 18.79 -4.86
CA SER A 56 5.90 17.95 -4.37
C SER A 56 5.72 17.67 -2.87
N VAL A 57 5.86 16.41 -2.47
CA VAL A 57 5.88 15.99 -1.06
C VAL A 57 7.30 15.65 -0.60
N LEU A 58 8.31 16.02 -1.37
CA LEU A 58 9.69 15.91 -0.91
C LEU A 58 9.90 16.70 0.37
N PRO A 59 10.63 16.17 1.35
CA PRO A 59 10.96 16.91 2.55
C PRO A 59 11.73 18.19 2.21
N THR A 60 11.23 19.33 2.63
CA THR A 60 11.93 20.62 2.47
C THR A 60 12.53 21.02 3.80
N VAL A 61 13.84 21.14 3.88
CA VAL A 61 14.51 21.35 5.16
C VAL A 61 14.42 22.78 5.63
N ASP A 62 14.50 23.76 4.79
CA ASP A 62 14.36 25.17 5.16
C ASP A 62 13.74 26.04 4.07
N GLY A 63 13.10 25.39 3.08
CA GLY A 63 12.47 26.06 1.94
C GLY A 63 13.45 26.67 0.96
N THR A 64 14.76 26.38 1.08
CA THR A 64 15.81 26.98 0.26
C THR A 64 16.34 26.05 -0.84
N ILE A 65 16.01 24.76 -0.80
CA ILE A 65 16.43 23.79 -1.81
C ILE A 65 15.33 23.64 -2.85
N ASP A 66 15.58 24.15 -4.03
CA ASP A 66 14.75 23.86 -5.22
C ASP A 66 15.24 22.54 -5.84
N TYR A 67 14.70 21.43 -5.33
CA TYR A 67 15.04 20.10 -5.81
C TYR A 67 14.79 19.93 -7.31
N LEU A 68 13.78 20.59 -7.84
CA LEU A 68 13.41 20.48 -9.24
C LEU A 68 14.39 21.25 -10.16
N SER A 69 15.00 22.32 -9.68
CA SER A 69 16.01 23.05 -10.46
C SER A 69 17.39 22.40 -10.37
N ASP A 70 17.72 21.81 -9.24
CA ASP A 70 18.98 21.05 -9.07
C ASP A 70 18.88 19.66 -9.70
N ALA A 71 17.69 19.09 -9.77
CA ALA A 71 17.34 17.90 -10.53
C ALA A 71 17.07 18.21 -12.02
N SER A 72 17.61 19.27 -12.57
CA SER A 72 17.34 19.72 -13.93
C SER A 72 17.76 18.74 -15.06
N GLY A 73 18.28 17.60 -14.73
CA GLY A 73 18.48 16.47 -15.63
C GLY A 73 17.49 15.31 -15.49
N TRP A 74 16.63 15.35 -14.48
CA TRP A 74 15.80 14.23 -14.07
C TRP A 74 14.58 13.98 -14.95
N GLY A 75 13.96 14.99 -15.47
CA GLY A 75 12.87 14.87 -16.43
C GLY A 75 13.37 14.57 -17.86
N GLU A 76 14.63 14.78 -18.12
CA GLU A 76 15.30 14.54 -19.38
C GLU A 76 16.26 13.36 -19.19
N MET A 77 15.77 12.14 -19.13
CA MET A 77 16.61 11.01 -19.48
C MET A 77 16.96 11.17 -20.95
N SER A 78 17.91 12.05 -21.22
CA SER A 78 18.60 12.08 -22.50
C SER A 78 19.24 10.70 -22.68
N GLY A 79 19.19 10.11 -23.86
CA GLY A 79 19.72 8.78 -24.11
C GLY A 79 21.22 8.57 -23.78
N ASP A 80 21.86 9.59 -23.16
CA ASP A 80 23.25 9.61 -22.72
C ASP A 80 23.38 9.64 -21.17
N ALA A 81 22.28 9.79 -20.39
CA ALA A 81 22.34 9.74 -18.94
C ALA A 81 22.41 8.30 -18.45
N ASP A 82 23.25 8.02 -17.45
CA ASP A 82 23.25 6.72 -16.78
C ASP A 82 21.96 6.64 -15.92
N PRO A 83 21.02 5.73 -16.26
CA PRO A 83 19.78 5.60 -15.50
C PRO A 83 20.00 5.11 -14.06
N ASN A 84 21.22 4.67 -13.73
CA ASN A 84 21.61 4.27 -12.39
C ASN A 84 22.33 5.38 -11.62
N ASP A 85 22.32 6.62 -12.11
CA ASP A 85 22.78 7.75 -11.31
C ASP A 85 21.82 7.92 -10.11
N ILE A 86 22.37 7.86 -8.92
CA ILE A 86 21.57 7.91 -7.69
C ILE A 86 20.90 9.28 -7.47
N GLY A 87 21.39 10.32 -8.13
CA GLY A 87 20.76 11.63 -8.14
C GLY A 87 21.37 12.70 -7.24
N VAL A 88 20.55 13.62 -6.75
CA VAL A 88 20.99 14.78 -6.00
C VAL A 88 21.19 14.42 -4.53
N PHE A 89 22.39 14.69 -4.03
CA PHE A 89 22.68 14.56 -2.61
C PHE A 89 22.12 15.76 -1.83
N VAL A 90 21.20 15.48 -0.92
CA VAL A 90 20.51 16.47 -0.12
C VAL A 90 20.87 16.29 1.36
N PRO A 91 21.93 16.96 1.81
CA PRO A 91 22.48 16.75 3.16
C PRO A 91 21.51 17.06 4.29
N ALA A 92 20.47 17.77 3.98
CA ALA A 92 19.58 18.31 4.97
C ALA A 92 18.51 17.31 5.44
N PHE A 93 18.27 16.23 4.72
CA PHE A 93 17.39 15.16 5.17
C PHE A 93 17.87 14.50 6.45
N ASP A 94 19.19 14.44 6.66
CA ASP A 94 19.76 13.91 7.90
C ASP A 94 19.32 14.64 9.15
N GLN A 95 19.06 15.92 9.04
CA GLN A 95 18.67 16.73 10.20
C GLN A 95 17.21 16.47 10.60
N GLY A 96 16.37 16.14 9.63
CA GLY A 96 14.97 15.81 9.84
C GLY A 96 14.73 14.38 10.25
N LYS A 97 15.70 13.48 10.05
CA LYS A 97 15.56 12.05 10.27
C LYS A 97 14.34 11.46 9.57
N VAL A 98 14.21 11.80 8.30
CA VAL A 98 13.15 11.25 7.46
C VAL A 98 13.62 9.89 6.96
N SER A 99 13.03 8.84 7.49
CA SER A 99 13.30 7.46 7.07
C SER A 99 12.69 7.15 5.72
N ILE A 100 13.23 6.14 5.04
CA ILE A 100 12.66 5.56 3.82
C ILE A 100 11.75 4.40 4.20
N SER A 101 10.60 4.24 3.55
CA SER A 101 9.55 3.27 3.91
C SER A 101 10.03 1.83 4.07
N ASN A 102 10.98 1.36 3.27
CA ASN A 102 11.61 0.05 3.43
C ASN A 102 13.09 0.11 3.80
N GLY A 103 13.62 1.31 3.96
CA GLY A 103 14.98 1.53 4.41
C GLY A 103 14.98 1.81 5.90
N ASN A 104 15.88 1.26 6.64
CA ASN A 104 16.08 1.60 8.04
C ASN A 104 17.04 2.78 8.19
N SER A 105 17.11 3.64 7.20
CA SER A 105 18.09 4.73 7.11
C SER A 105 17.43 6.03 6.78
N ASP A 106 17.94 7.12 7.34
CA ASP A 106 17.53 8.47 6.99
C ASP A 106 17.79 8.74 5.51
N ALA A 107 16.86 9.38 4.83
CA ALA A 107 17.01 9.75 3.43
C ALA A 107 18.15 10.77 3.24
N SER A 108 19.01 10.55 2.25
CA SER A 108 20.15 11.41 1.96
C SER A 108 20.25 11.80 0.50
N TRP A 109 19.48 11.14 -0.36
CA TRP A 109 19.50 11.31 -1.80
C TRP A 109 18.11 11.44 -2.34
N VAL A 110 17.92 12.25 -3.36
CA VAL A 110 16.68 12.33 -4.12
C VAL A 110 16.98 11.93 -5.55
N HIS A 111 16.37 10.83 -6.01
CA HIS A 111 16.44 10.43 -7.39
C HIS A 111 15.40 11.17 -8.22
N ASP A 112 14.17 11.23 -7.83
CA ASP A 112 13.09 11.95 -8.51
C ASP A 112 12.05 12.46 -7.54
N ASP A 113 11.13 13.28 -8.04
CA ASP A 113 10.13 13.98 -7.25
C ASP A 113 8.96 13.05 -6.90
N VAL A 114 8.67 12.92 -5.62
CA VAL A 114 7.47 12.29 -5.08
C VAL A 114 6.37 13.34 -4.88
N ARG A 115 5.13 13.03 -5.29
CA ARG A 115 4.06 14.02 -5.39
C ARG A 115 2.76 13.57 -4.75
N ALA A 116 1.97 14.58 -4.35
CA ALA A 116 0.54 14.49 -4.23
C ALA A 116 -0.09 15.05 -5.50
N THR A 117 -0.99 14.31 -6.14
CA THR A 117 -1.71 14.75 -7.35
C THR A 117 -3.20 14.66 -7.10
N ALA A 118 -3.92 15.77 -7.29
CA ALA A 118 -5.36 15.87 -7.08
C ALA A 118 -6.11 16.13 -8.38
N VAL A 119 -7.26 15.47 -8.55
CA VAL A 119 -8.20 15.68 -9.65
C VAL A 119 -9.59 15.98 -9.07
N ALA A 120 -10.07 17.19 -9.23
CA ALA A 120 -11.38 17.64 -8.79
C ALA A 120 -12.39 17.52 -9.95
N ILE A 121 -13.48 16.80 -9.74
CA ILE A 121 -14.49 16.50 -10.75
C ILE A 121 -15.84 17.04 -10.26
N GLN A 122 -16.52 17.79 -11.11
CA GLN A 122 -17.83 18.34 -10.82
C GLN A 122 -18.79 18.10 -11.98
N ARG A 123 -20.03 17.75 -11.65
CA ARG A 123 -21.15 17.71 -12.58
C ARG A 123 -22.40 18.27 -11.90
N GLY A 124 -22.73 19.52 -12.21
CA GLY A 124 -23.81 20.24 -11.52
C GLY A 124 -23.45 20.49 -10.06
N ASP A 125 -24.26 19.94 -9.15
CA ASP A 125 -24.00 20.04 -7.70
C ASP A 125 -23.23 18.84 -7.13
N GLU A 126 -23.00 17.79 -7.93
CA GLU A 126 -22.24 16.60 -7.54
C GLU A 126 -20.73 16.86 -7.70
N ARG A 127 -19.95 16.49 -6.71
CA ARG A 127 -18.50 16.78 -6.64
C ARG A 127 -17.75 15.64 -6.00
N VAL A 128 -16.50 15.43 -6.42
CA VAL A 128 -15.55 14.51 -5.82
C VAL A 128 -14.13 14.99 -6.10
N ILE A 129 -13.22 14.68 -5.21
CA ILE A 129 -11.79 14.91 -5.40
C ILE A 129 -11.08 13.58 -5.25
N ILE A 130 -10.24 13.21 -6.22
CA ILE A 130 -9.41 12.01 -6.20
C ILE A 130 -7.97 12.47 -5.99
N VAL A 131 -7.27 11.84 -5.05
CA VAL A 131 -5.89 12.19 -4.69
C VAL A 131 -5.01 10.96 -4.76
N GLY A 132 -3.94 11.02 -5.54
CA GLY A 132 -2.86 10.05 -5.53
C GLY A 132 -1.67 10.58 -4.73
N LEU A 133 -1.09 9.76 -3.87
CA LEU A 133 0.11 10.07 -3.10
C LEU A 133 1.23 9.12 -3.50
N ASP A 134 2.43 9.65 -3.82
CA ASP A 134 3.63 8.84 -4.07
C ASP A 134 4.25 8.35 -2.74
N THR A 135 3.44 7.72 -1.91
CA THR A 135 3.80 7.21 -0.58
C THR A 135 3.56 5.72 -0.48
N TYR A 136 4.06 5.11 0.59
CA TYR A 136 3.92 3.69 0.87
C TYR A 136 2.48 3.30 1.22
N MET A 137 1.90 3.93 2.23
CA MET A 137 0.57 3.63 2.76
C MET A 137 -0.18 4.92 3.09
N THR A 138 -1.49 4.80 3.31
CA THR A 138 -2.32 5.85 3.90
C THR A 138 -3.43 5.18 4.69
N PHE A 139 -3.44 5.37 6.00
CA PHE A 139 -4.48 4.83 6.88
C PHE A 139 -5.70 5.75 6.88
N SER A 140 -6.88 5.20 7.18
CA SER A 140 -8.12 5.99 7.17
C SER A 140 -8.05 7.22 8.06
N MET A 141 -7.44 7.12 9.23
CA MET A 141 -7.29 8.25 10.15
C MET A 141 -6.36 9.33 9.61
N ASP A 142 -5.36 8.93 8.82
CA ASP A 142 -4.45 9.86 8.14
C ASP A 142 -5.13 10.53 6.94
N ALA A 143 -5.96 9.79 6.20
CA ALA A 143 -6.78 10.33 5.14
C ALA A 143 -7.79 11.35 5.69
N ASP A 144 -8.49 11.02 6.78
CA ASP A 144 -9.42 11.91 7.47
C ASP A 144 -8.72 13.21 7.93
N HIS A 145 -7.48 13.13 8.42
CA HIS A 145 -6.71 14.31 8.81
C HIS A 145 -6.44 15.25 7.63
N ILE A 146 -6.04 14.71 6.48
CA ILE A 146 -5.84 15.49 5.24
C ILE A 146 -7.17 16.10 4.78
N GLU A 147 -8.25 15.31 4.83
CA GLU A 147 -9.60 15.75 4.45
C GLU A 147 -10.09 16.91 5.33
N ASP A 148 -9.91 16.82 6.64
CA ASP A 148 -10.30 17.88 7.59
C ASP A 148 -9.59 19.20 7.28
N ILE A 149 -8.28 19.17 7.02
CA ILE A 149 -7.51 20.35 6.66
C ILE A 149 -7.99 20.92 5.31
N ALA A 150 -8.21 20.06 4.32
CA ALA A 150 -8.66 20.46 2.99
C ALA A 150 -10.05 21.09 3.04
N SER A 151 -11.02 20.43 3.69
CA SER A 151 -12.40 20.90 3.82
C SER A 151 -12.49 22.27 4.47
N ALA A 152 -11.63 22.57 5.43
CA ALA A 152 -11.55 23.88 6.08
C ALA A 152 -11.01 25.00 5.14
N ARG A 153 -10.35 24.67 4.04
CA ARG A 153 -9.73 25.62 3.09
C ARG A 153 -10.45 25.71 1.74
N LEU A 154 -11.27 24.71 1.44
CA LEU A 154 -12.03 24.66 0.21
C LEU A 154 -13.16 25.70 0.21
N PRO A 155 -13.59 26.18 -0.97
CA PRO A 155 -14.83 26.94 -1.11
C PRO A 155 -16.02 26.17 -0.53
N SER A 156 -17.00 26.89 0.02
CA SER A 156 -18.15 26.29 0.74
C SER A 156 -18.92 25.25 -0.08
N GLU A 157 -18.95 25.37 -1.39
CA GLU A 157 -19.57 24.41 -2.31
C GLU A 157 -18.77 23.12 -2.49
N TRP A 158 -17.50 23.10 -2.07
CA TRP A 158 -16.60 21.96 -2.11
C TRP A 158 -16.26 21.39 -0.72
N SER A 159 -16.66 22.09 0.36
CA SER A 159 -16.27 21.69 1.73
C SER A 159 -16.78 20.30 2.15
N ASP A 160 -17.87 19.86 1.56
CA ASP A 160 -18.48 18.55 1.84
C ASP A 160 -18.27 17.54 0.69
N ALA A 161 -17.42 17.88 -0.29
CA ALA A 161 -17.10 16.97 -1.36
C ALA A 161 -16.24 15.79 -0.83
N PRO A 162 -16.55 14.54 -1.19
CA PRO A 162 -15.68 13.41 -0.84
C PRO A 162 -14.28 13.62 -1.41
N ILE A 163 -13.27 13.32 -0.58
CA ILE A 163 -11.86 13.34 -0.96
C ILE A 163 -11.34 11.89 -0.84
N LEU A 164 -10.99 11.28 -1.97
CA LEU A 164 -10.62 9.88 -2.08
C LEU A 164 -9.12 9.77 -2.24
N ILE A 165 -8.44 9.23 -1.25
CA ILE A 165 -6.99 9.19 -1.21
C ILE A 165 -6.50 7.76 -1.47
N ALA A 166 -5.53 7.61 -2.37
CA ALA A 166 -4.87 6.34 -2.63
C ALA A 166 -3.35 6.53 -2.77
N PRO A 167 -2.53 5.84 -1.99
CA PRO A 167 -1.08 5.83 -2.18
C PRO A 167 -0.71 5.00 -3.40
N THR A 168 0.45 5.28 -3.99
CA THR A 168 1.02 4.45 -5.06
C THR A 168 1.65 3.17 -4.53
N HIS A 169 1.80 3.03 -3.23
CA HIS A 169 2.55 1.97 -2.53
C HIS A 169 4.05 2.03 -2.80
N ASN A 170 4.58 3.23 -2.88
CA ASN A 170 5.98 3.48 -3.15
C ASN A 170 6.89 3.08 -1.98
N HIS A 171 7.73 2.06 -2.19
CA HIS A 171 8.63 1.52 -1.17
C HIS A 171 9.92 2.33 -0.97
N HIS A 172 10.19 3.34 -1.78
CA HIS A 172 11.33 4.23 -1.66
C HIS A 172 10.93 5.70 -1.50
N GLY A 173 9.69 5.95 -1.06
CA GLY A 173 9.25 7.25 -0.55
C GLY A 173 9.64 7.47 0.91
N PRO A 174 9.45 8.68 1.44
CA PRO A 174 9.55 8.92 2.88
C PRO A 174 8.58 8.04 3.67
N ASP A 175 8.99 7.58 4.84
CA ASP A 175 8.18 6.69 5.66
C ASP A 175 6.98 7.43 6.26
N VAL A 176 5.80 6.87 6.01
CA VAL A 176 4.50 7.34 6.51
C VAL A 176 3.75 6.24 7.26
N ALA A 177 4.42 5.12 7.56
CA ALA A 177 3.77 3.97 8.17
C ALA A 177 4.38 3.56 9.51
N PHE A 178 5.71 3.55 9.66
CA PHE A 178 6.38 2.92 10.81
C PHE A 178 7.34 3.86 11.56
N ASP A 179 8.18 4.59 10.88
CA ASP A 179 9.17 5.51 11.49
C ASP A 179 8.93 6.94 10.99
N ILE A 180 7.77 7.46 11.39
CA ILE A 180 7.24 8.71 10.86
C ILE A 180 7.90 9.89 11.55
N ASN A 181 8.47 10.79 10.75
CA ASN A 181 8.83 12.11 11.25
C ASN A 181 7.59 13.01 11.31
N PRO A 182 7.21 13.53 12.50
CA PRO A 182 6.01 14.34 12.67
C PRO A 182 5.99 15.60 11.78
N ASP A 183 7.12 16.30 11.71
CA ASP A 183 7.22 17.55 10.93
C ASP A 183 7.12 17.25 9.43
N TYR A 184 7.66 16.12 8.99
CA TYR A 184 7.51 15.68 7.62
C TYR A 184 6.08 15.31 7.29
N TYR A 185 5.40 14.56 8.17
CA TYR A 185 4.03 14.16 7.93
C TYR A 185 3.08 15.36 7.78
N GLU A 186 3.21 16.37 8.65
CA GLU A 186 2.45 17.62 8.53
C GLU A 186 2.77 18.35 7.22
N HIS A 187 4.03 18.34 6.77
CA HIS A 187 4.41 18.88 5.47
C HIS A 187 3.73 18.12 4.33
N LEU A 188 3.73 16.78 4.35
CA LEU A 188 3.04 15.95 3.37
C LEU A 188 1.56 16.29 3.31
N ALA A 189 0.87 16.35 4.47
CA ALA A 189 -0.55 16.71 4.55
C ALA A 189 -0.80 18.10 3.95
N GLU A 190 0.01 19.09 4.28
CA GLU A 190 -0.07 20.45 3.71
C GLU A 190 0.14 20.48 2.18
N GLN A 191 1.05 19.66 1.64
CA GLN A 191 1.27 19.58 0.19
C GLN A 191 0.09 18.87 -0.50
N ALA A 192 -0.45 17.80 0.09
CA ALA A 192 -1.65 17.15 -0.40
C ALA A 192 -2.84 18.13 -0.45
N VAL A 193 -3.05 18.89 0.61
CA VAL A 193 -4.06 19.94 0.69
C VAL A 193 -3.80 21.05 -0.35
N THR A 194 -2.56 21.41 -0.59
CA THR A 194 -2.18 22.40 -1.63
C THR A 194 -2.63 21.88 -3.01
N ALA A 195 -2.33 20.62 -3.35
CA ALA A 195 -2.75 20.02 -4.60
C ALA A 195 -4.29 20.00 -4.72
N ILE A 196 -5.01 19.64 -3.64
CA ILE A 196 -6.47 19.65 -3.59
C ILE A 196 -7.05 21.04 -3.86
N VAL A 197 -6.61 22.05 -3.12
CA VAL A 197 -7.11 23.43 -3.24
C VAL A 197 -6.81 24.00 -4.62
N GLU A 198 -5.62 23.74 -5.17
CA GLU A 198 -5.26 24.19 -6.51
C GLU A 198 -6.03 23.46 -7.62
N ALA A 199 -6.32 22.15 -7.44
CA ALA A 199 -7.16 21.41 -8.38
C ALA A 199 -8.57 22.00 -8.44
N VAL A 200 -9.18 22.26 -7.28
CA VAL A 200 -10.51 22.89 -7.19
C VAL A 200 -10.50 24.30 -7.81
N ALA A 201 -9.46 25.08 -7.60
CA ALA A 201 -9.34 26.42 -8.18
C ALA A 201 -9.21 26.41 -9.71
N LYS A 202 -8.83 25.28 -10.33
CA LYS A 202 -8.67 25.10 -11.78
C LYS A 202 -9.90 24.44 -12.44
N VAL A 203 -10.95 24.12 -11.68
CA VAL A 203 -12.16 23.45 -12.22
C VAL A 203 -12.77 24.27 -13.34
N GLY A 204 -12.98 23.65 -14.47
CA GLY A 204 -13.57 24.24 -15.66
C GLY A 204 -14.12 23.18 -16.63
N PRO A 205 -14.84 23.60 -17.71
CA PRO A 205 -15.47 22.69 -18.65
C PRO A 205 -14.48 21.65 -19.20
N ALA A 206 -14.92 20.40 -19.23
CA ALA A 206 -14.09 19.28 -19.67
C ALA A 206 -14.89 18.25 -20.49
N THR A 207 -14.13 17.42 -21.21
CA THR A 207 -14.57 16.19 -21.85
C THR A 207 -13.73 15.04 -21.35
N ALA A 208 -14.21 13.81 -21.45
CA ALA A 208 -13.51 12.63 -20.99
C ALA A 208 -13.40 11.57 -22.09
N VAL A 209 -12.24 10.89 -22.13
CA VAL A 209 -12.04 9.65 -22.88
C VAL A 209 -11.53 8.59 -21.93
N ALA A 210 -11.91 7.34 -22.15
CA ALA A 210 -11.39 6.22 -21.38
C ALA A 210 -11.04 5.04 -22.27
N ALA A 211 -10.09 4.24 -21.80
CA ALA A 211 -9.70 2.98 -22.43
C ALA A 211 -9.29 1.97 -21.37
N ALA A 212 -9.52 0.70 -21.67
CA ALA A 212 -9.00 -0.43 -20.92
C ALA A 212 -8.19 -1.33 -21.86
N GLY A 213 -7.10 -1.86 -21.35
CA GLY A 213 -6.23 -2.78 -22.05
C GLY A 213 -5.44 -3.63 -21.08
N GLU A 214 -4.33 -4.16 -21.56
CA GLU A 214 -3.44 -5.00 -20.77
C GLU A 214 -1.99 -4.57 -20.93
N HIS A 215 -1.25 -4.60 -19.83
CA HIS A 215 0.20 -4.41 -19.83
C HIS A 215 0.83 -5.41 -18.86
N ARG A 216 1.86 -6.14 -19.31
CA ARG A 216 2.40 -7.30 -18.59
C ARG A 216 3.88 -7.23 -18.32
N PHE A 217 4.56 -6.19 -18.81
CA PHE A 217 5.99 -6.04 -18.65
C PHE A 217 6.33 -5.53 -17.25
N GLY A 218 7.11 -6.32 -16.50
CA GLY A 218 7.50 -5.98 -15.14
C GLY A 218 6.47 -6.38 -14.07
N VAL A 219 5.64 -7.40 -14.36
CA VAL A 219 4.70 -7.98 -13.38
C VAL A 219 5.15 -9.38 -13.01
N SER A 220 5.10 -9.71 -11.74
CA SER A 220 5.23 -11.06 -11.20
C SER A 220 4.18 -11.29 -10.12
N ASP A 221 3.87 -12.57 -9.87
CA ASP A 221 3.02 -13.00 -8.78
C ASP A 221 3.82 -14.01 -7.94
N GLY A 222 3.96 -13.73 -6.65
CA GLY A 222 4.79 -14.50 -5.73
C GLY A 222 4.02 -15.57 -4.95
N ARG A 223 2.68 -15.66 -5.10
CA ARG A 223 1.85 -16.56 -4.30
C ARG A 223 0.92 -17.43 -5.15
N ASP A 224 0.86 -18.73 -4.87
CA ASP A 224 -0.16 -19.62 -5.45
C ASP A 224 -1.58 -19.31 -4.91
N PRO A 225 -2.59 -19.33 -5.78
CA PRO A 225 -2.54 -19.58 -7.22
C PRO A 225 -1.98 -18.36 -7.98
N ILE A 226 -1.09 -18.60 -8.92
CA ILE A 226 -0.53 -17.52 -9.73
C ILE A 226 -1.64 -16.91 -10.61
N VAL A 227 -2.05 -15.69 -10.28
CA VAL A 227 -3.09 -14.93 -11.00
C VAL A 227 -2.57 -13.53 -11.25
N PHE A 228 -2.33 -13.18 -12.51
CA PHE A 228 -1.93 -11.83 -12.87
C PHE A 228 -3.13 -10.95 -13.17
N ASP A 229 -3.13 -9.74 -12.63
CA ASP A 229 -4.01 -8.69 -13.10
C ASP A 229 -3.26 -7.76 -14.07
N PRO A 230 -3.28 -8.02 -15.39
CA PRO A 230 -2.58 -7.21 -16.38
C PRO A 230 -3.37 -5.97 -16.80
N ARG A 231 -4.55 -5.74 -16.23
CA ARG A 231 -5.41 -4.65 -16.65
C ARG A 231 -4.70 -3.31 -16.54
N LEU A 232 -4.78 -2.54 -17.61
CA LEU A 232 -4.33 -1.17 -17.69
C LEU A 232 -5.54 -0.30 -18.03
N ASN A 233 -5.99 0.49 -17.08
CA ASN A 233 -7.11 1.38 -17.21
C ASN A 233 -6.62 2.83 -17.31
N VAL A 234 -7.21 3.60 -18.22
CA VAL A 234 -6.87 5.00 -18.44
C VAL A 234 -8.13 5.82 -18.56
N LEU A 235 -8.18 6.93 -17.84
CA LEU A 235 -9.21 7.97 -17.96
C LEU A 235 -8.50 9.32 -18.15
N GLU A 236 -8.76 10.00 -19.28
CA GLU A 236 -8.18 11.30 -19.55
C GLU A 236 -9.29 12.37 -19.67
N PHE A 237 -9.07 13.47 -18.98
CA PHE A 237 -9.88 14.68 -19.08
C PHE A 237 -9.17 15.74 -19.90
N SER A 238 -9.92 16.40 -20.78
CA SER A 238 -9.39 17.47 -21.63
C SER A 238 -10.34 18.67 -21.64
N GLY A 239 -9.76 19.85 -21.77
CA GLY A 239 -10.52 21.09 -21.94
C GLY A 239 -11.23 21.16 -23.28
N PRO A 240 -12.10 22.18 -23.49
CA PRO A 240 -12.84 22.36 -24.73
C PRO A 240 -11.97 22.59 -25.99
N ASP A 241 -10.72 23.00 -25.78
CA ASP A 241 -9.73 23.18 -26.84
C ASP A 241 -8.91 21.91 -27.12
N GLY A 242 -9.19 20.81 -26.38
CA GLY A 242 -8.48 19.53 -26.47
C GLY A 242 -7.18 19.49 -25.68
N SER A 243 -6.86 20.52 -24.88
CA SER A 243 -5.69 20.48 -24.00
C SER A 243 -5.93 19.47 -22.86
N PRO A 244 -5.00 18.55 -22.56
CA PRO A 244 -5.13 17.64 -21.42
C PRO A 244 -5.20 18.39 -20.09
N ILE A 245 -6.09 17.96 -19.19
CA ILE A 245 -6.21 18.44 -17.81
C ILE A 245 -5.60 17.43 -16.85
N ALA A 246 -6.05 16.17 -16.94
CA ALA A 246 -5.57 15.08 -16.10
C ALA A 246 -5.64 13.76 -16.82
N THR A 247 -4.68 12.89 -16.57
CA THR A 247 -4.67 11.49 -16.99
C THR A 247 -4.59 10.61 -15.74
N ILE A 248 -5.64 9.84 -15.46
CA ILE A 248 -5.67 8.85 -14.38
C ILE A 248 -5.31 7.50 -14.98
N VAL A 249 -4.32 6.85 -14.41
CA VAL A 249 -3.81 5.53 -14.84
C VAL A 249 -3.91 4.55 -13.68
N GLN A 250 -4.47 3.37 -13.91
CA GLN A 250 -4.42 2.26 -12.96
C GLN A 250 -3.77 1.06 -13.61
N TRP A 251 -2.77 0.53 -12.92
CA TRP A 251 -2.08 -0.70 -13.25
C TRP A 251 -1.63 -1.37 -11.95
N THR A 252 -1.33 -2.67 -12.00
CA THR A 252 -1.12 -3.46 -10.78
C THR A 252 0.29 -4.01 -10.71
N SER A 253 1.12 -3.45 -9.84
CA SER A 253 2.42 -4.01 -9.43
C SER A 253 2.96 -3.20 -8.24
N HIS A 254 3.70 -3.84 -7.34
CA HIS A 254 4.41 -3.12 -6.27
C HIS A 254 5.48 -2.17 -6.85
N PRO A 255 5.54 -0.89 -6.46
CA PRO A 255 6.64 0.02 -6.78
C PRO A 255 7.85 -0.24 -5.90
N GLU A 256 8.61 -1.28 -6.22
CA GLU A 256 9.81 -1.73 -5.49
C GLU A 256 10.90 -2.23 -6.44
N THR A 257 11.04 -1.55 -7.58
CA THR A 257 11.98 -1.91 -8.63
C THR A 257 13.44 -1.87 -8.20
N THR A 258 13.72 -1.17 -7.11
CA THR A 258 15.07 -0.99 -6.55
C THR A 258 15.21 -1.57 -5.14
N LEU A 259 14.20 -2.25 -4.60
CA LEU A 259 14.24 -2.77 -3.23
C LEU A 259 15.47 -3.65 -2.98
N GLY A 260 16.28 -3.28 -1.97
CA GLY A 260 17.51 -3.97 -1.62
C GLY A 260 18.68 -3.76 -2.60
N TRP A 261 18.57 -2.77 -3.50
CA TRP A 261 19.69 -2.39 -4.37
C TRP A 261 20.60 -1.38 -3.68
N GLU A 262 21.92 -1.64 -3.77
CA GLU A 262 22.96 -0.74 -3.31
C GLU A 262 23.54 0.00 -4.51
N PRO A 263 23.20 1.28 -4.73
CA PRO A 263 23.72 2.03 -5.86
C PRO A 263 25.22 2.28 -5.71
N PRO A 264 25.98 2.17 -6.82
CA PRO A 264 27.39 2.53 -6.82
C PRO A 264 27.53 4.06 -6.78
N VAL A 265 27.75 4.62 -5.59
CA VAL A 265 27.95 6.07 -5.43
C VAL A 265 29.42 6.41 -5.63
N PRO A 266 29.80 7.16 -6.69
CA PRO A 266 31.14 7.65 -6.88
C PRO A 266 31.56 8.53 -5.70
N ASP A 267 32.80 8.35 -5.22
CA ASP A 267 33.37 9.14 -4.15
C ASP A 267 32.59 9.11 -2.82
N LEU A 268 31.82 8.02 -2.56
CA LEU A 268 31.00 7.88 -1.37
C LEU A 268 31.79 8.17 -0.09
N ALA A 269 33.00 7.63 0.05
CA ALA A 269 33.84 7.84 1.22
C ALA A 269 34.22 9.33 1.44
N GLU A 270 34.45 10.07 0.34
CA GLU A 270 34.75 11.51 0.40
C GLU A 270 33.50 12.30 0.82
N ARG A 271 32.35 11.98 0.24
CA ARG A 271 31.06 12.60 0.56
C ARG A 271 30.64 12.31 2.00
N CYS A 272 30.83 11.07 2.48
CA CYS A 272 30.58 10.73 3.89
C CYS A 272 31.50 11.51 4.83
N ALA A 273 32.80 11.61 4.50
CA ALA A 273 33.76 12.34 5.32
C ALA A 273 33.43 13.85 5.39
N GLU A 274 32.97 14.47 4.33
CA GLU A 274 32.50 15.87 4.32
C GLU A 274 31.30 16.08 5.25
N LYS A 275 30.49 15.05 5.47
CA LYS A 275 29.32 15.05 6.36
C LYS A 275 29.63 14.56 7.77
N GLY A 276 30.80 14.00 8.00
CA GLY A 276 31.16 13.39 9.27
C GLY A 276 30.47 12.05 9.51
N TRP A 277 30.01 11.38 8.47
CA TRP A 277 29.41 10.04 8.55
C TRP A 277 30.48 8.97 8.59
N GLU A 278 30.28 7.98 9.46
CA GLU A 278 31.17 6.85 9.64
C GLU A 278 30.36 5.53 9.73
N GLY A 279 30.94 4.44 9.26
CA GLY A 279 30.35 3.10 9.37
C GLY A 279 29.06 2.94 8.58
N GLU A 280 28.00 2.48 9.20
CA GLU A 280 26.70 2.24 8.58
C GLU A 280 26.04 3.51 8.06
N ASP A 281 26.34 4.68 8.66
CA ASP A 281 25.82 5.96 8.20
C ASP A 281 26.39 6.40 6.85
N CYS A 282 27.44 5.74 6.37
CA CYS A 282 28.12 6.07 5.12
C CYS A 282 27.62 5.22 3.91
N PHE A 283 26.59 4.42 4.06
CA PHE A 283 26.06 3.62 2.97
C PHE A 283 25.01 4.37 2.15
N ALA A 284 24.93 4.05 0.86
CA ALA A 284 23.92 4.61 -0.04
C ALA A 284 22.62 3.78 -0.08
N ASP A 285 22.68 2.51 0.34
CA ASP A 285 21.52 1.62 0.33
C ASP A 285 20.41 2.16 1.23
N GLY A 286 19.18 2.19 0.66
CA GLY A 286 17.99 2.67 1.36
C GLY A 286 17.99 4.17 1.72
N ARG A 287 18.99 4.94 1.27
CA ARG A 287 19.11 6.37 1.59
C ARG A 287 18.64 7.30 0.48
N TYR A 288 17.97 6.79 -0.53
CA TYR A 288 17.48 7.59 -1.65
C TYR A 288 15.95 7.55 -1.75
N ILE A 289 15.39 8.67 -2.12
CA ILE A 289 13.97 8.82 -2.42
C ILE A 289 13.80 8.71 -3.93
N THR A 290 12.86 7.88 -4.36
CA THR A 290 12.37 7.81 -5.74
C THR A 290 10.87 7.54 -5.73
N ALA A 291 10.14 8.05 -6.73
CA ALA A 291 8.73 7.70 -6.94
C ALA A 291 8.57 6.36 -7.70
N ASP A 292 9.67 5.61 -7.87
CA ASP A 292 9.72 4.35 -8.59
C ASP A 292 9.12 4.44 -10.00
N TYR A 293 8.66 3.36 -10.62
CA TYR A 293 8.11 3.37 -11.98
C TYR A 293 6.87 4.28 -12.14
N PRO A 294 6.04 4.57 -11.12
CA PRO A 294 4.99 5.59 -11.24
C PRO A 294 5.54 6.99 -11.53
N GLY A 295 6.68 7.35 -10.94
CA GLY A 295 7.36 8.62 -11.23
C GLY A 295 7.86 8.69 -12.67
N VAL A 296 8.45 7.60 -13.18
CA VAL A 296 8.87 7.50 -14.58
C VAL A 296 7.67 7.58 -15.52
N LEU A 297 6.60 6.83 -15.24
CA LEU A 297 5.34 6.91 -16.00
C LEU A 297 4.85 8.36 -16.12
N ARG A 298 4.72 9.06 -14.99
CA ARG A 298 4.32 10.46 -14.95
C ARG A 298 5.20 11.35 -15.82
N THR A 299 6.50 11.24 -15.64
CA THR A 299 7.49 12.04 -16.39
C THR A 299 7.37 11.80 -17.91
N ARG A 300 7.26 10.54 -18.35
CA ARG A 300 7.13 10.20 -19.77
C ARG A 300 5.82 10.68 -20.38
N LEU A 301 4.71 10.58 -19.66
CA LEU A 301 3.41 11.09 -20.12
C LEU A 301 3.41 12.63 -20.22
N GLN A 302 4.03 13.32 -19.27
CA GLN A 302 4.17 14.77 -19.30
C GLN A 302 5.06 15.23 -20.48
N GLN A 303 6.16 14.53 -20.74
CA GLN A 303 7.00 14.77 -21.93
C GLN A 303 6.22 14.54 -23.26
N ALA A 304 5.26 13.61 -23.24
CA ALA A 304 4.35 13.40 -24.38
C ALA A 304 3.19 14.39 -24.43
N GLY A 305 3.19 15.44 -23.59
CA GLY A 305 2.19 16.52 -23.62
C GLY A 305 0.94 16.26 -22.77
N ARG A 306 0.94 15.25 -21.91
CA ARG A 306 -0.10 15.10 -20.88
C ARG A 306 0.15 16.13 -19.77
N ALA A 307 -0.94 16.55 -19.08
CA ALA A 307 -0.81 17.52 -18.01
C ALA A 307 -0.54 16.82 -16.65
N GLU A 308 -1.51 16.87 -15.72
CA GLU A 308 -1.36 16.15 -14.45
C GLU A 308 -1.58 14.65 -14.66
N VAL A 309 -0.74 13.84 -14.07
CA VAL A 309 -0.81 12.37 -14.14
C VAL A 309 -0.98 11.81 -12.75
N LEU A 310 -2.07 11.10 -12.54
CA LEU A 310 -2.38 10.42 -11.29
C LEU A 310 -2.30 8.90 -11.52
N PHE A 311 -1.39 8.23 -10.82
CA PHE A 311 -1.28 6.79 -10.83
C PHE A 311 -2.00 6.19 -9.63
N MET A 312 -2.72 5.10 -9.84
CA MET A 312 -3.37 4.29 -8.82
C MET A 312 -2.94 2.85 -8.97
N ASN A 313 -2.58 2.23 -7.87
CA ASN A 313 -2.29 0.81 -7.89
C ASN A 313 -3.59 0.00 -7.87
N GLY A 314 -3.55 -1.21 -8.44
CA GLY A 314 -4.66 -2.14 -8.43
C GLY A 314 -4.54 -3.18 -7.31
N PRO A 315 -5.14 -4.38 -7.46
CA PRO A 315 -5.07 -5.47 -6.50
C PRO A 315 -3.67 -6.12 -6.52
N LEU A 316 -2.74 -5.53 -5.78
CA LEU A 316 -1.32 -5.86 -5.85
C LEU A 316 -0.84 -6.91 -4.82
N GLY A 317 -1.72 -7.40 -3.93
CA GLY A 317 -1.31 -8.19 -2.77
C GLY A 317 -0.38 -9.38 -3.04
N ASN A 318 -0.54 -10.08 -4.15
CA ASN A 318 0.37 -11.14 -4.57
C ASN A 318 1.33 -10.69 -5.69
N GLN A 319 1.06 -9.54 -6.32
CA GLN A 319 1.87 -9.00 -7.41
C GLN A 319 3.06 -8.22 -6.86
N ILE A 320 3.95 -8.96 -6.22
CA ILE A 320 5.12 -8.44 -5.55
C ILE A 320 6.15 -8.01 -6.59
N GLY A 321 5.96 -6.82 -7.03
CA GLY A 321 6.84 -5.98 -7.77
C GLY A 321 7.54 -6.54 -9.00
N PRO A 322 8.13 -5.65 -9.77
CA PRO A 322 8.99 -6.06 -10.86
C PRO A 322 10.26 -6.79 -10.38
N GLY A 323 10.46 -6.93 -9.07
CA GLY A 323 11.64 -7.56 -8.50
C GLY A 323 11.87 -9.00 -8.96
N GLU A 324 10.81 -9.76 -9.16
CA GLU A 324 10.88 -11.15 -9.62
C GLU A 324 10.49 -11.32 -11.10
N ALA A 325 9.96 -10.31 -11.76
CA ALA A 325 9.68 -10.33 -13.16
C ALA A 325 10.97 -10.25 -14.00
N ASP A 326 11.01 -10.90 -15.13
CA ASP A 326 12.09 -10.71 -16.09
C ASP A 326 11.91 -9.36 -16.81
N VAL A 327 12.87 -8.45 -16.68
CA VAL A 327 12.91 -7.15 -17.34
C VAL A 327 14.18 -7.02 -18.18
N TRP A 328 14.03 -6.60 -19.43
CA TRP A 328 15.12 -6.49 -20.36
C TRP A 328 15.21 -5.10 -20.99
N SER A 329 16.35 -4.81 -21.62
CA SER A 329 16.53 -3.61 -22.44
C SER A 329 15.66 -3.70 -23.69
N VAL A 330 14.54 -2.98 -23.68
CA VAL A 330 13.56 -2.99 -24.77
C VAL A 330 14.10 -2.19 -25.96
N SER A 331 13.95 -2.74 -27.16
CA SER A 331 14.34 -2.13 -28.42
C SER A 331 13.46 -2.62 -29.56
N ASP A 332 13.62 -2.07 -30.77
CA ASP A 332 12.91 -2.55 -31.97
C ASP A 332 13.22 -4.02 -32.28
N GLU A 333 14.43 -4.49 -31.97
CA GLU A 333 14.84 -5.89 -32.14
C GLU A 333 14.33 -6.79 -31.00
N HIS A 334 14.17 -6.25 -29.83
CA HIS A 334 13.74 -6.94 -28.62
C HIS A 334 12.56 -6.20 -27.96
N PRO A 335 11.38 -6.19 -28.61
CA PRO A 335 10.21 -5.47 -28.09
C PRO A 335 9.64 -6.15 -26.85
N VAL A 336 8.74 -5.47 -26.16
CA VAL A 336 8.02 -6.02 -25.00
C VAL A 336 7.28 -7.33 -25.35
N GLY A 337 6.68 -7.42 -26.53
CA GLY A 337 5.99 -8.63 -26.95
C GLY A 337 4.83 -8.99 -26.03
N SER A 338 4.86 -10.20 -25.45
CA SER A 338 3.87 -10.64 -24.47
C SER A 338 4.09 -10.03 -23.08
N GLY A 339 5.25 -9.38 -22.85
CA GLY A 339 5.65 -8.85 -21.56
C GLY A 339 6.24 -9.86 -20.57
N TRP A 340 6.16 -11.16 -20.86
CA TRP A 340 6.58 -12.22 -19.95
C TRP A 340 7.69 -13.12 -20.46
N VAL A 341 7.95 -13.07 -21.74
CA VAL A 341 8.96 -13.92 -22.36
C VAL A 341 10.06 -13.02 -22.90
N VAL A 342 11.23 -13.15 -22.31
CA VAL A 342 12.42 -12.43 -22.78
C VAL A 342 12.71 -12.83 -24.24
N PRO A 343 12.79 -11.86 -25.16
CA PRO A 343 13.13 -12.16 -26.56
C PRO A 343 14.52 -12.76 -26.68
N ASP A 344 14.68 -13.68 -27.63
CA ASP A 344 15.98 -14.29 -27.91
C ASP A 344 17.04 -13.22 -28.21
N GLY A 345 18.14 -13.24 -27.47
CA GLY A 345 19.23 -12.29 -27.64
C GLY A 345 19.05 -10.93 -26.98
N ALA A 346 17.94 -10.68 -26.28
CA ALA A 346 17.77 -9.49 -25.46
C ALA A 346 18.82 -9.45 -24.34
N SER A 347 19.19 -8.25 -23.95
CA SER A 347 20.10 -8.04 -22.81
C SER A 347 19.32 -7.60 -21.56
N PRO A 348 19.78 -7.93 -20.36
CA PRO A 348 19.30 -7.28 -19.15
C PRO A 348 19.39 -5.75 -19.26
N VAL A 349 18.67 -5.04 -18.41
CA VAL A 349 18.78 -3.58 -18.32
C VAL A 349 20.19 -3.15 -17.92
N ALA A 350 20.53 -1.90 -18.15
CA ALA A 350 21.86 -1.37 -17.87
C ALA A 350 22.27 -1.62 -16.40
N GLY A 351 23.50 -2.01 -16.17
CA GLY A 351 24.05 -2.32 -14.85
C GLY A 351 23.64 -3.70 -14.29
N CYS A 352 22.81 -4.47 -15.00
CA CYS A 352 22.37 -5.80 -14.58
C CYS A 352 23.10 -6.93 -15.31
N ASN A 353 23.30 -8.04 -14.59
CA ASN A 353 23.86 -9.27 -15.14
C ASN A 353 22.79 -10.33 -15.47
N ASP A 354 21.59 -10.14 -14.98
CA ASP A 354 20.42 -10.99 -15.21
C ASP A 354 19.15 -10.14 -15.35
N TYR A 355 18.04 -10.77 -15.73
CA TYR A 355 16.78 -10.06 -16.00
C TYR A 355 15.99 -9.71 -14.74
N ARG A 356 16.41 -10.16 -13.55
CA ARG A 356 15.73 -9.95 -12.26
C ARG A 356 16.50 -9.05 -11.32
N CYS A 357 17.64 -8.52 -11.76
CA CYS A 357 18.37 -7.59 -10.92
C CYS A 357 17.61 -6.27 -10.74
N ARG A 358 17.74 -5.66 -9.58
CA ARG A 358 17.04 -4.46 -9.17
C ARG A 358 17.96 -3.26 -9.28
N ASN A 359 17.52 -2.20 -9.93
CA ASN A 359 18.21 -0.91 -10.03
C ASN A 359 17.32 0.15 -10.71
N LEU A 360 17.76 1.38 -10.77
CA LEU A 360 17.01 2.48 -11.41
C LEU A 360 16.83 2.32 -12.93
N ALA A 361 17.71 1.61 -13.63
CA ALA A 361 17.49 1.30 -15.05
C ALA A 361 16.30 0.35 -15.26
N ARG A 362 16.03 -0.52 -14.28
CA ARG A 362 14.83 -1.34 -14.26
C ARG A 362 13.58 -0.47 -14.05
N THR A 363 13.65 0.47 -13.12
CA THR A 363 12.60 1.46 -12.86
C THR A 363 12.23 2.21 -14.14
N ASP A 364 13.23 2.71 -14.85
CA ASP A 364 13.04 3.41 -16.14
C ASP A 364 12.43 2.49 -17.20
N ALA A 365 12.92 1.26 -17.33
CA ALA A 365 12.40 0.33 -18.33
C ALA A 365 10.91 0.03 -18.08
N VAL A 366 10.52 -0.29 -16.86
CA VAL A 366 9.12 -0.58 -16.50
C VAL A 366 8.23 0.65 -16.72
N GLY A 367 8.57 1.80 -16.12
CA GLY A 367 7.76 3.00 -16.23
C GLY A 367 7.67 3.56 -17.65
N SER A 368 8.75 3.49 -18.43
CA SER A 368 8.75 3.95 -19.83
C SER A 368 7.87 3.06 -20.72
N GLN A 369 7.90 1.73 -20.54
CA GLN A 369 7.04 0.82 -21.31
C GLN A 369 5.58 0.94 -20.91
N LEU A 370 5.29 1.15 -19.62
CA LEU A 370 3.93 1.45 -19.16
C LEU A 370 3.41 2.76 -19.77
N ALA A 371 4.23 3.80 -19.83
CA ALA A 371 3.86 5.06 -20.47
C ALA A 371 3.54 4.89 -21.95
N LEU A 372 4.32 4.11 -22.69
CA LEU A 372 4.04 3.80 -24.09
C LEU A 372 2.74 3.03 -24.26
N ALA A 373 2.43 2.09 -23.36
CA ALA A 373 1.15 1.37 -23.36
C ALA A 373 -0.03 2.31 -23.10
N VAL A 374 0.09 3.23 -22.15
CA VAL A 374 -0.94 4.27 -21.87
C VAL A 374 -1.17 5.15 -23.11
N LEU A 375 -0.11 5.65 -23.74
CA LEU A 375 -0.20 6.47 -24.94
C LEU A 375 -0.89 5.70 -26.09
N GLY A 376 -0.53 4.41 -26.27
CA GLY A 376 -1.17 3.55 -27.27
C GLY A 376 -2.66 3.32 -27.00
N LEU A 377 -3.08 3.20 -25.73
CA LEU A 377 -4.48 3.12 -25.37
C LEU A 377 -5.22 4.44 -25.63
N LEU A 378 -4.61 5.57 -25.33
CA LEU A 378 -5.20 6.90 -25.57
C LEU A 378 -5.43 7.19 -27.05
N GLU A 379 -4.59 6.65 -27.97
CA GLU A 379 -4.83 6.77 -29.43
C GLU A 379 -6.14 6.11 -29.88
N SER A 380 -6.60 5.09 -29.15
CA SER A 380 -7.82 4.33 -29.45
C SER A 380 -8.93 4.54 -28.44
N ALA A 381 -8.72 5.43 -27.45
CA ALA A 381 -9.68 5.70 -26.39
C ALA A 381 -11.01 6.24 -26.96
N SER A 382 -12.08 5.84 -26.30
CA SER A 382 -13.43 6.27 -26.67
C SER A 382 -13.90 7.39 -25.75
N ALA A 383 -14.67 8.32 -26.31
CA ALA A 383 -15.38 9.31 -25.50
C ALA A 383 -16.32 8.61 -24.52
N VAL A 384 -16.26 9.00 -23.27
CA VAL A 384 -17.13 8.47 -22.22
C VAL A 384 -18.04 9.57 -21.69
N ASP A 385 -19.30 9.18 -21.45
CA ASP A 385 -20.25 10.07 -20.79
C ASP A 385 -20.11 9.91 -19.28
N ILE A 386 -19.62 10.95 -18.64
CA ILE A 386 -19.64 11.08 -17.20
C ILE A 386 -21.05 11.58 -16.82
N GLY A 387 -22.02 10.65 -16.84
CA GLY A 387 -23.44 10.94 -16.66
C GLY A 387 -23.82 11.26 -15.22
N THR A 388 -23.02 10.86 -14.26
CA THR A 388 -23.19 11.10 -12.82
C THR A 388 -21.83 11.27 -12.15
N VAL A 389 -21.82 11.89 -10.99
CA VAL A 389 -20.71 11.87 -10.03
C VAL A 389 -21.32 11.50 -8.70
N SER A 390 -21.30 10.23 -8.34
CA SER A 390 -21.87 9.78 -7.07
C SER A 390 -20.91 8.89 -6.30
N TRP A 391 -20.91 9.06 -5.01
CA TRP A 391 -20.08 8.35 -4.06
C TRP A 391 -20.92 7.52 -3.12
N THR A 392 -20.53 6.29 -2.88
CA THR A 392 -21.18 5.41 -1.92
C THR A 392 -20.10 4.64 -1.16
N GLU A 393 -20.20 4.61 0.15
CA GLU A 393 -19.33 3.81 1.01
C GLU A 393 -20.12 2.75 1.76
N GLN A 394 -19.47 1.63 2.02
CA GLN A 394 -19.97 0.55 2.87
C GLN A 394 -18.94 0.31 3.96
N PRO A 395 -19.16 0.87 5.16
CA PRO A 395 -18.29 0.58 6.28
C PRO A 395 -18.48 -0.86 6.78
N PHE A 396 -17.40 -1.42 7.31
CA PHE A 396 -17.44 -2.73 7.99
C PHE A 396 -16.40 -2.79 9.10
N PHE A 397 -16.59 -3.74 10.00
CA PHE A 397 -15.65 -4.04 11.07
C PHE A 397 -14.93 -5.34 10.78
N THR A 398 -13.66 -5.43 11.18
CA THR A 398 -12.89 -6.68 11.11
C THR A 398 -12.03 -6.87 12.35
N ARG A 399 -11.75 -8.13 12.72
CA ARG A 399 -10.91 -8.45 13.88
C ARG A 399 -9.45 -8.47 13.49
N LEU A 400 -8.64 -7.91 14.38
CA LEU A 400 -7.17 -8.02 14.33
C LEU A 400 -6.77 -9.38 14.92
N THR A 401 -6.95 -10.44 14.14
CA THR A 401 -6.61 -11.80 14.58
C THR A 401 -5.12 -12.09 14.52
N ASN A 402 -4.39 -11.35 13.69
CA ASN A 402 -2.93 -11.32 13.72
C ASN A 402 -2.45 -10.50 14.93
N ILE A 403 -1.85 -11.19 15.90
CA ILE A 403 -1.40 -10.57 17.14
C ILE A 403 -0.27 -9.55 16.94
N GLY A 404 0.58 -9.74 15.92
CA GLY A 404 1.65 -8.81 15.58
C GLY A 404 1.09 -7.50 15.02
N PHE A 405 0.16 -7.61 14.08
CA PHE A 405 -0.50 -6.44 13.49
C PHE A 405 -1.33 -5.67 14.55
N ARG A 406 -2.04 -6.41 15.42
CA ARG A 406 -2.74 -5.81 16.55
C ARG A 406 -1.80 -5.04 17.49
N LEU A 407 -0.60 -5.57 17.74
CA LEU A 407 0.37 -4.90 18.59
C LEU A 407 0.85 -3.58 17.97
N LEU A 408 1.18 -3.58 16.68
CA LEU A 408 1.58 -2.36 15.96
C LEU A 408 0.52 -1.26 16.09
N ILE A 409 -0.74 -1.59 15.87
CA ILE A 409 -1.84 -0.62 16.03
C ILE A 409 -2.03 -0.22 17.50
N ALA A 410 -1.93 -1.18 18.44
CA ALA A 410 -2.19 -0.92 19.85
C ALA A 410 -1.12 -0.03 20.51
N ASP A 411 0.12 -0.14 20.08
CA ASP A 411 1.23 0.71 20.53
C ASP A 411 1.27 2.07 19.81
N GLY A 412 0.50 2.24 18.72
CA GLY A 412 0.51 3.45 17.90
C GLY A 412 1.72 3.56 16.97
N ASP A 413 2.32 2.42 16.64
CA ASP A 413 3.48 2.32 15.76
C ASP A 413 3.10 2.17 14.29
N LEU A 414 1.82 2.37 13.94
CA LEU A 414 1.31 2.25 12.59
C LEU A 414 0.48 3.48 12.21
N GLY A 415 0.94 4.19 11.18
CA GLY A 415 0.33 5.44 10.75
C GLY A 415 0.70 6.64 11.65
N TRP A 416 0.32 7.84 11.23
CA TRP A 416 0.55 9.08 11.99
C TRP A 416 -0.54 9.33 13.02
N GLN A 417 -1.79 9.23 12.58
CA GLN A 417 -2.93 9.34 13.48
C GLN A 417 -3.25 7.98 14.13
N PRO A 418 -3.54 7.94 15.42
CA PRO A 418 -3.79 6.66 16.07
C PRO A 418 -5.05 6.00 15.51
N VAL A 419 -4.91 4.80 14.97
CA VAL A 419 -6.02 3.98 14.49
C VAL A 419 -7.00 3.72 15.65
N THR A 420 -8.31 3.91 15.42
CA THR A 420 -9.32 3.64 16.41
C THR A 420 -9.52 2.14 16.59
N LEU A 421 -9.33 1.64 17.81
CA LEU A 421 -9.64 0.27 18.17
C LEU A 421 -11.00 0.18 18.87
N TYR A 422 -11.69 -0.94 18.64
CA TYR A 422 -13.01 -1.22 19.20
C TYR A 422 -12.99 -2.50 20.03
N ASN A 423 -13.81 -2.50 21.07
CA ASN A 423 -14.22 -3.66 21.84
C ASN A 423 -15.63 -4.05 21.45
N CYS A 424 -15.82 -5.29 21.04
CA CYS A 424 -17.14 -5.76 20.60
C CYS A 424 -17.71 -6.80 21.57
N GLU A 425 -19.05 -6.86 21.68
CA GLU A 425 -19.73 -7.83 22.53
C GLU A 425 -19.45 -9.27 22.07
N PRO A 426 -18.94 -10.17 22.93
CA PRO A 426 -18.58 -11.53 22.53
C PRO A 426 -19.78 -12.30 21.96
N GLY A 427 -19.57 -12.91 20.78
CA GLY A 427 -20.59 -13.76 20.11
C GLY A 427 -21.73 -12.99 19.45
N GLN A 428 -21.63 -11.68 19.36
CA GLN A 428 -22.51 -10.85 18.55
C GLN A 428 -21.85 -10.50 17.20
N PRO A 429 -22.62 -10.24 16.14
CA PRO A 429 -22.10 -9.67 14.90
C PRO A 429 -21.39 -8.35 15.16
N LEU A 430 -20.34 -8.05 14.41
CA LEU A 430 -19.63 -6.78 14.48
C LEU A 430 -20.49 -5.67 13.88
N SER A 431 -20.77 -4.62 14.63
CA SER A 431 -21.58 -3.48 14.18
C SER A 431 -21.40 -2.28 15.12
N ASP A 432 -21.86 -1.10 14.71
CA ASP A 432 -21.87 0.10 15.57
C ASP A 432 -22.71 -0.08 16.85
N GLU A 433 -23.64 -1.06 16.88
CA GLU A 433 -24.46 -1.34 18.07
C GLU A 433 -23.72 -2.24 19.08
N THR A 434 -22.81 -3.10 18.60
CA THR A 434 -22.12 -4.13 19.40
C THR A 434 -20.67 -3.82 19.67
N CYS A 435 -20.08 -2.85 18.96
CA CYS A 435 -18.69 -2.44 19.05
C CYS A 435 -18.58 -1.00 19.57
N VAL A 436 -17.77 -0.81 20.59
CA VAL A 436 -17.50 0.52 21.16
C VAL A 436 -16.01 0.81 21.10
N SER A 437 -15.64 2.05 20.81
CA SER A 437 -14.25 2.48 20.84
C SER A 437 -13.60 2.18 22.20
N ASP A 438 -12.34 1.77 22.17
CA ASP A 438 -11.55 1.54 23.40
C ASP A 438 -11.14 2.85 24.11
N GLU A 439 -11.34 4.01 23.46
CA GLU A 439 -10.94 5.34 23.94
C GLU A 439 -9.47 5.40 24.39
N GLY A 440 -8.59 4.58 23.80
CA GLY A 440 -7.20 4.49 24.19
C GLY A 440 -6.96 3.81 25.55
N LYS A 441 -7.92 3.05 26.07
CA LYS A 441 -7.81 2.37 27.35
C LYS A 441 -6.74 1.29 27.32
N LEU A 442 -5.82 1.31 28.28
CA LEU A 442 -4.75 0.34 28.44
C LEU A 442 -5.11 -0.69 29.51
N GLU A 443 -4.88 -1.97 29.19
CA GLU A 443 -5.03 -3.09 30.14
C GLU A 443 -3.90 -4.09 29.99
N ASP A 444 -3.78 -5.01 30.95
CA ASP A 444 -2.85 -6.13 30.86
C ASP A 444 -3.39 -7.18 29.88
N ASP A 445 -2.64 -7.46 28.82
CA ASP A 445 -2.87 -8.61 27.94
C ASP A 445 -2.02 -9.78 28.43
N PRO A 446 -2.57 -11.00 28.59
CA PRO A 446 -1.83 -12.13 29.16
C PRO A 446 -0.63 -12.60 28.32
N ILE A 447 -0.56 -12.23 27.06
CA ILE A 447 0.54 -12.57 26.16
C ILE A 447 1.40 -11.34 25.86
N LEU A 448 0.79 -10.24 25.43
CA LEU A 448 1.52 -9.07 24.96
C LEU A 448 2.15 -8.26 26.08
N THR A 449 1.45 -8.06 27.20
CA THR A 449 2.02 -7.34 28.35
C THR A 449 3.31 -7.97 28.89
N PRO A 450 3.42 -9.30 29.06
CA PRO A 450 4.68 -9.92 29.44
C PRO A 450 5.79 -9.77 28.38
N LEU A 451 5.46 -9.70 27.10
CA LEU A 451 6.43 -9.56 26.01
C LEU A 451 6.91 -8.12 25.85
N THR A 452 6.00 -7.16 25.93
CA THR A 452 6.31 -5.73 25.75
C THR A 452 6.76 -5.05 27.04
N GLY A 453 6.43 -5.63 28.20
CA GLY A 453 6.63 -5.00 29.50
C GLY A 453 5.66 -3.86 29.80
N SER A 454 4.64 -3.67 28.98
CA SER A 454 3.69 -2.56 29.05
C SER A 454 2.25 -3.04 28.89
N GLN A 455 1.30 -2.31 29.46
CA GLN A 455 -0.11 -2.46 29.12
C GLN A 455 -0.35 -2.00 27.69
N ILE A 456 -1.27 -2.65 26.99
CA ILE A 456 -1.64 -2.34 25.61
C ILE A 456 -3.10 -1.89 25.52
N ARG A 457 -3.49 -1.28 24.41
CA ARG A 457 -4.88 -0.93 24.14
C ARG A 457 -5.75 -2.20 24.07
N VAL A 458 -6.94 -2.14 24.62
CA VAL A 458 -7.79 -3.34 24.84
C VAL A 458 -8.58 -3.75 23.61
N GLY A 459 -8.80 -2.85 22.64
CA GLY A 459 -9.52 -3.14 21.41
C GLY A 459 -8.80 -4.18 20.54
N ASP A 460 -9.59 -5.02 19.90
CA ASP A 460 -9.11 -6.04 18.94
C ASP A 460 -9.86 -6.00 17.61
N VAL A 461 -10.63 -4.96 17.37
CA VAL A 461 -11.42 -4.76 16.16
C VAL A 461 -11.13 -3.37 15.62
N VAL A 462 -11.07 -3.26 14.30
CA VAL A 462 -10.98 -2.00 13.55
C VAL A 462 -12.21 -1.82 12.68
N LYS A 463 -12.48 -0.58 12.28
CA LYS A 463 -13.54 -0.22 11.34
C LYS A 463 -12.91 0.39 10.10
N THR A 464 -13.32 -0.09 8.95
CA THR A 464 -12.88 0.42 7.64
C THR A 464 -14.04 0.45 6.65
N ARG A 465 -13.80 0.67 5.36
CA ARG A 465 -14.84 0.78 4.34
C ARG A 465 -14.39 0.29 2.98
N VAL A 466 -15.35 -0.16 2.19
CA VAL A 466 -15.24 -0.26 0.73
C VAL A 466 -16.02 0.88 0.13
N SER A 467 -15.48 1.51 -0.88
CA SER A 467 -16.10 2.68 -1.46
C SER A 467 -16.24 2.57 -2.98
N PHE A 468 -17.28 3.16 -3.52
CA PHE A 468 -17.55 3.17 -4.95
C PHE A 468 -17.84 4.57 -5.45
N LEU A 469 -17.01 5.04 -6.37
CA LEU A 469 -17.24 6.24 -7.14
C LEU A 469 -17.83 5.86 -8.51
N ASP A 470 -19.04 6.28 -8.77
CA ASP A 470 -19.74 6.10 -10.05
C ASP A 470 -19.66 7.37 -10.90
N LEU A 471 -18.99 7.27 -12.02
CA LEU A 471 -18.89 8.31 -13.04
C LEU A 471 -19.67 7.94 -14.33
N GLY A 472 -20.74 7.12 -14.18
CA GLY A 472 -21.54 6.65 -15.31
C GLY A 472 -20.93 5.45 -15.99
N SER A 473 -20.29 5.61 -17.14
CA SER A 473 -19.63 4.49 -17.82
C SER A 473 -18.28 4.09 -17.23
N VAL A 474 -17.73 4.91 -16.34
CA VAL A 474 -16.49 4.65 -15.60
C VAL A 474 -16.80 4.49 -14.11
N GLY A 475 -16.18 3.55 -13.45
CA GLY A 475 -16.33 3.34 -12.01
C GLY A 475 -14.98 3.14 -11.33
N PHE A 476 -14.91 3.52 -10.04
CA PHE A 476 -13.76 3.26 -9.17
C PHE A 476 -14.24 2.56 -7.92
N VAL A 477 -13.66 1.41 -7.62
CA VAL A 477 -13.85 0.73 -6.32
C VAL A 477 -12.56 0.92 -5.52
N PHE A 478 -12.66 1.52 -4.35
CA PHE A 478 -11.55 1.71 -3.42
C PHE A 478 -11.59 0.60 -2.38
N LEU A 479 -10.44 -0.03 -2.18
CA LEU A 479 -10.28 -1.27 -1.43
C LEU A 479 -9.20 -1.06 -0.36
N PRO A 480 -9.50 -1.28 0.94
CA PRO A 480 -8.62 -0.89 2.03
C PRO A 480 -7.53 -1.95 2.30
N GLY A 481 -6.53 -2.03 1.45
CA GLY A 481 -5.38 -2.90 1.64
C GLY A 481 -4.87 -3.59 0.38
N GLU A 482 -4.01 -4.59 0.56
CA GLU A 482 -3.31 -5.33 -0.47
C GLU A 482 -4.07 -6.61 -0.87
N LEU A 483 -5.02 -6.46 -1.81
CA LEU A 483 -5.82 -7.59 -2.28
C LEU A 483 -5.06 -8.45 -3.28
N PRO A 484 -5.18 -9.78 -3.21
CA PRO A 484 -4.70 -10.63 -4.26
C PRO A 484 -5.60 -10.53 -5.51
N PRO A 485 -5.03 -10.62 -6.72
CA PRO A 485 -5.77 -10.44 -7.98
C PRO A 485 -6.98 -11.34 -8.13
N GLU A 486 -6.93 -12.57 -7.65
CA GLU A 486 -8.04 -13.54 -7.77
C GLU A 486 -9.32 -13.10 -7.05
N LEU A 487 -9.23 -12.26 -6.04
CA LEU A 487 -10.40 -11.68 -5.38
C LEU A 487 -11.10 -10.65 -6.26
N VAL A 488 -10.38 -10.04 -7.17
CA VAL A 488 -10.86 -8.94 -8.00
C VAL A 488 -11.25 -9.42 -9.39
N ILE A 489 -10.39 -10.17 -10.07
CA ILE A 489 -10.64 -10.62 -11.46
C ILE A 489 -11.07 -12.07 -11.56
N GLY A 490 -11.07 -12.83 -10.46
CA GLY A 490 -11.44 -14.25 -10.42
C GLY A 490 -10.31 -15.19 -10.86
N LEU A 491 -10.51 -16.46 -10.60
CA LEU A 491 -9.60 -17.53 -11.02
C LEU A 491 -9.78 -17.83 -12.51
N PRO A 492 -8.72 -18.21 -13.23
CA PRO A 492 -8.83 -18.58 -14.64
C PRO A 492 -9.67 -19.85 -14.84
N ALA A 493 -10.22 -20.03 -16.05
CA ALA A 493 -11.10 -21.14 -16.38
C ALA A 493 -10.43 -22.52 -16.29
N ASP A 494 -9.12 -22.57 -16.42
CA ASP A 494 -8.28 -23.77 -16.32
C ASP A 494 -7.69 -23.99 -14.92
N PHE A 495 -8.12 -23.22 -13.93
CA PHE A 495 -7.68 -23.41 -12.55
C PHE A 495 -8.01 -24.81 -12.04
N ASP A 496 -7.00 -25.52 -11.59
CA ASP A 496 -7.11 -26.86 -11.01
C ASP A 496 -6.67 -26.86 -9.54
N SER A 497 -7.62 -26.85 -8.64
CA SER A 497 -7.37 -26.88 -7.19
C SER A 497 -6.61 -28.12 -6.70
N ALA A 498 -6.43 -29.14 -7.53
CA ALA A 498 -5.63 -30.32 -7.17
C ALA A 498 -4.14 -30.12 -7.39
N THR A 499 -3.78 -29.23 -8.31
CA THR A 499 -2.39 -28.95 -8.71
C THR A 499 -1.95 -27.53 -8.42
N GLN A 500 -2.89 -26.58 -8.44
CA GLN A 500 -2.68 -25.17 -8.10
C GLN A 500 -3.29 -24.94 -6.73
N LYS A 501 -2.50 -25.12 -5.70
CA LYS A 501 -2.96 -24.95 -4.32
C LYS A 501 -2.66 -23.53 -3.88
N TYR A 502 -3.57 -23.01 -3.07
CA TYR A 502 -3.28 -21.81 -2.27
C TYR A 502 -2.14 -22.05 -1.28
N TYR A 503 -1.74 -23.31 -1.05
CA TYR A 503 -0.63 -23.66 -0.18
C TYR A 503 0.35 -24.59 -0.88
N LEU A 504 1.58 -24.21 -0.92
CA LEU A 504 2.67 -25.08 -1.34
C LEU A 504 2.94 -26.21 -0.32
N GLU A 505 2.65 -26.01 0.97
CA GLU A 505 3.21 -26.82 2.05
C GLU A 505 2.20 -27.41 3.05
N GLY A 506 0.92 -27.41 2.76
CA GLY A 506 -0.10 -28.03 3.62
C GLY A 506 -1.25 -27.10 4.01
N PRO A 507 -2.22 -27.59 4.77
CA PRO A 507 -3.41 -26.82 5.12
C PRO A 507 -3.07 -25.73 6.14
N GLY A 508 -3.67 -24.54 6.00
CA GLY A 508 -3.61 -23.47 7.00
C GLY A 508 -4.28 -23.85 8.33
N LEU A 509 -4.14 -22.99 9.33
CA LEU A 509 -4.71 -23.19 10.67
C LEU A 509 -6.22 -23.44 10.66
N HIS A 510 -6.91 -22.88 9.70
CA HIS A 510 -8.39 -22.96 9.55
C HIS A 510 -8.83 -23.82 8.37
N ALA A 511 -7.96 -24.69 7.83
CA ALA A 511 -8.25 -25.53 6.68
C ALA A 511 -9.47 -26.46 6.87
N GLU A 512 -9.84 -26.78 8.12
CA GLU A 512 -11.05 -27.54 8.45
C GLU A 512 -12.28 -26.62 8.62
N GLY A 513 -12.12 -25.30 8.48
CA GLY A 513 -13.20 -24.33 8.48
C GLY A 513 -14.11 -24.51 7.27
N PRO A 514 -15.25 -23.79 7.21
CA PRO A 514 -16.06 -23.76 6.03
C PRO A 514 -15.21 -23.35 4.84
N ASP A 515 -15.34 -24.08 3.72
CA ASP A 515 -14.76 -23.63 2.47
C ASP A 515 -15.08 -22.15 2.29
N TYR A 516 -14.07 -21.39 1.99
CA TYR A 516 -14.19 -19.99 1.69
C TYR A 516 -15.15 -19.80 0.51
N ASP A 517 -16.38 -19.44 0.84
CA ASP A 517 -17.48 -19.37 -0.13
C ASP A 517 -17.60 -17.94 -0.65
N PHE A 518 -16.72 -17.59 -1.58
CA PHE A 518 -16.89 -16.34 -2.31
C PHE A 518 -18.18 -16.35 -3.11
N PRO A 519 -19.00 -15.31 -3.01
CA PRO A 519 -20.15 -15.13 -3.90
C PRO A 519 -19.76 -14.81 -5.35
N GLY A 520 -18.45 -14.67 -5.64
CA GLY A 520 -17.91 -14.31 -6.93
C GLY A 520 -16.53 -13.66 -6.83
N TYR A 521 -16.20 -12.86 -7.80
CA TYR A 521 -15.04 -11.95 -7.81
C TYR A 521 -15.55 -10.54 -8.10
N LEU A 522 -14.81 -9.52 -7.64
CA LEU A 522 -15.29 -8.14 -7.60
C LEU A 522 -15.80 -7.64 -8.96
N THR A 523 -15.05 -7.88 -10.05
CA THR A 523 -15.44 -7.44 -11.39
C THR A 523 -16.71 -8.12 -11.92
N SER A 524 -17.15 -9.23 -11.29
CA SER A 524 -18.43 -9.84 -11.62
C SER A 524 -19.64 -9.14 -10.98
N LEU A 525 -19.40 -8.29 -10.00
CA LEU A 525 -20.44 -7.56 -9.26
C LEU A 525 -20.66 -6.16 -9.82
N VAL A 526 -19.66 -5.57 -10.49
CA VAL A 526 -19.66 -4.18 -10.93
C VAL A 526 -19.41 -4.11 -12.43
N GLU A 527 -20.46 -3.88 -13.20
CA GLU A 527 -20.34 -3.70 -14.66
C GLU A 527 -20.13 -2.23 -15.01
N ARG A 528 -18.94 -1.89 -15.56
CA ARG A 528 -18.63 -0.58 -16.15
C ARG A 528 -17.79 -0.79 -17.41
N SER A 529 -17.85 0.18 -18.33
CA SER A 529 -17.01 0.15 -19.53
C SER A 529 -15.53 0.17 -19.20
N VAL A 530 -15.15 0.94 -18.17
CA VAL A 530 -13.82 0.94 -17.56
C VAL A 530 -14.00 0.94 -16.05
N LEU A 531 -13.46 -0.07 -15.37
CA LEU A 531 -13.55 -0.22 -13.93
C LEU A 531 -12.15 -0.17 -13.33
N PHE A 532 -11.90 0.89 -12.58
CA PHE A 532 -10.72 1.04 -11.74
C PHE A 532 -10.96 0.29 -10.42
N THR A 533 -10.07 -0.62 -10.07
CA THR A 533 -10.09 -1.33 -8.79
C THR A 533 -8.84 -0.91 -8.02
N VAL A 534 -9.01 0.05 -7.13
CA VAL A 534 -7.91 0.76 -6.46
C VAL A 534 -7.58 0.03 -5.16
N GLY A 535 -6.43 -0.62 -5.11
CA GLY A 535 -5.87 -1.19 -3.88
C GLY A 535 -5.32 -0.09 -2.97
N LEU A 536 -5.21 -0.34 -1.68
CA LEU A 536 -4.77 0.61 -0.64
C LEU A 536 -5.60 1.91 -0.65
N GLY A 537 -6.82 1.83 -1.16
CA GLY A 537 -7.69 3.00 -1.28
C GLY A 537 -8.31 3.37 0.06
N GLU A 538 -7.96 4.54 0.57
CA GLU A 538 -8.51 5.16 1.79
C GLU A 538 -8.17 4.47 3.11
N ASP A 539 -7.51 3.31 3.11
CA ASP A 539 -7.07 2.61 4.31
C ASP A 539 -6.09 1.47 3.98
N GLU A 540 -5.42 0.94 5.01
CA GLU A 540 -4.42 -0.10 4.84
C GLU A 540 -4.46 -1.11 5.99
N PHE A 541 -4.77 -2.37 5.69
CA PHE A 541 -4.75 -3.47 6.66
C PHE A 541 -3.85 -4.63 6.23
N GLY A 542 -2.87 -4.33 5.39
CA GLY A 542 -1.93 -5.30 4.86
C GLY A 542 -2.57 -6.23 3.84
N TYR A 543 -1.98 -7.41 3.72
CA TYR A 543 -2.40 -8.42 2.77
C TYR A 543 -3.73 -9.05 3.12
N TRP A 544 -4.53 -9.35 2.11
CA TRP A 544 -5.82 -9.98 2.26
C TRP A 544 -5.71 -11.47 1.94
N VAL A 545 -5.69 -12.29 2.97
CA VAL A 545 -5.53 -13.73 2.83
C VAL A 545 -6.79 -14.45 3.29
N PRO A 546 -7.41 -15.27 2.43
CA PRO A 546 -8.58 -16.07 2.81
C PRO A 546 -8.33 -16.97 4.01
N VAL A 547 -9.34 -17.17 4.86
CA VAL A 547 -9.23 -17.88 6.13
C VAL A 547 -8.69 -19.32 5.98
N ASN A 548 -9.12 -20.05 4.95
CA ASN A 548 -8.67 -21.41 4.71
C ASN A 548 -7.24 -21.50 4.13
N GLU A 549 -6.69 -20.37 3.76
CA GLU A 549 -5.34 -20.20 3.19
C GLU A 549 -4.41 -19.51 4.16
N TYR A 550 -4.98 -18.97 5.24
CA TYR A 550 -4.24 -18.18 6.22
C TYR A 550 -3.27 -19.03 7.03
N ARG A 551 -1.99 -18.69 6.94
CA ARG A 551 -0.91 -19.41 7.61
C ARG A 551 0.08 -18.43 8.23
N LEU A 552 -0.32 -17.84 9.34
CA LEU A 552 0.51 -16.88 10.06
C LEU A 552 1.81 -17.54 10.51
N LYS A 553 2.93 -16.94 10.20
CA LYS A 553 4.24 -17.37 10.71
C LYS A 553 4.33 -17.05 12.19
N CYS A 554 4.63 -18.09 12.98
CA CYS A 554 4.64 -17.97 14.43
C CYS A 554 5.67 -16.96 14.90
N LEU A 555 5.20 -15.87 15.50
CA LEU A 555 5.96 -14.90 16.29
C LEU A 555 7.13 -14.20 15.60
N GLU A 556 7.23 -14.18 14.31
CA GLU A 556 8.33 -13.48 13.65
C GLU A 556 8.28 -11.96 13.89
N ILE A 557 7.08 -11.40 14.06
CA ILE A 557 6.87 -9.97 14.24
C ILE A 557 6.80 -9.55 15.70
N VAL A 558 6.16 -10.36 16.55
CA VAL A 558 5.79 -9.94 17.92
C VAL A 558 6.99 -9.75 18.83
N LEU A 559 8.15 -10.22 18.45
CA LEU A 559 9.15 -10.49 19.47
C LEU A 559 10.39 -9.62 19.38
N GLY A 560 10.62 -8.83 18.38
CA GLY A 560 11.75 -7.92 18.30
C GLY A 560 12.95 -8.44 19.12
N ASN A 561 13.50 -7.64 19.99
CA ASN A 561 14.54 -8.05 20.93
C ASN A 561 14.05 -8.92 22.10
N GLY A 562 12.75 -9.02 22.33
CA GLY A 562 12.11 -9.99 23.23
C GLY A 562 11.98 -11.39 22.63
N GLN A 563 12.21 -11.55 21.33
CA GLN A 563 12.19 -12.81 20.60
C GLN A 563 13.10 -13.85 21.22
N THR A 564 14.28 -13.46 21.66
CA THR A 564 15.28 -14.37 22.20
C THR A 564 14.75 -15.20 23.36
N CYS A 565 13.94 -14.61 24.23
CA CYS A 565 13.40 -15.30 25.40
C CYS A 565 12.27 -16.26 25.03
N ALA A 566 11.38 -15.84 24.15
CA ALA A 566 10.29 -16.68 23.69
C ALA A 566 10.80 -17.84 22.83
N ASP A 567 11.81 -17.61 22.02
CA ASP A 567 12.46 -18.65 21.22
C ASP A 567 13.25 -19.64 22.08
N LEU A 568 13.92 -19.18 23.11
CA LEU A 568 14.57 -20.06 24.07
C LEU A 568 13.56 -20.92 24.85
N PHE A 569 12.40 -20.36 25.16
CA PHE A 569 11.29 -21.13 25.69
C PHE A 569 10.75 -22.13 24.68
N ALA A 570 10.48 -21.68 23.46
CA ALA A 570 9.98 -22.54 22.39
C ALA A 570 10.88 -23.74 22.12
N ARG A 571 12.19 -23.55 22.23
CA ARG A 571 13.21 -24.60 22.10
C ARG A 571 13.38 -25.46 23.34
N GLY A 572 12.59 -25.24 24.40
CA GLY A 572 12.69 -25.98 25.66
C GLY A 572 13.95 -25.66 26.44
N VAL A 573 14.67 -24.58 26.14
CA VAL A 573 15.91 -24.18 26.87
C VAL A 573 15.55 -23.52 28.18
N ILE A 574 14.46 -22.77 28.25
CA ILE A 574 13.95 -22.14 29.46
C ILE A 574 12.48 -22.51 29.71
N PRO A 575 12.00 -22.56 30.95
CA PRO A 575 10.60 -22.74 31.25
C PRO A 575 9.81 -21.48 30.94
N PHE A 576 8.53 -21.64 30.69
CA PHE A 576 7.63 -20.54 30.30
C PHE A 576 7.65 -19.37 31.29
N ALA A 577 7.64 -19.65 32.61
CA ALA A 577 7.70 -18.59 33.61
C ALA A 577 8.93 -17.68 33.46
N ASP A 578 10.08 -18.27 33.07
CA ASP A 578 11.31 -17.50 32.84
C ASP A 578 11.30 -16.72 31.53
N ALA A 579 10.54 -17.15 30.52
CA ALA A 579 10.35 -16.42 29.28
C ALA A 579 9.52 -15.15 29.50
N ILE A 580 8.59 -15.18 30.46
CA ILE A 580 7.73 -14.06 30.83
C ILE A 580 8.46 -13.12 31.80
N ASP A 581 9.08 -13.66 32.84
CA ASP A 581 9.65 -12.86 33.97
C ASP A 581 11.09 -12.38 33.75
N GLY A 582 11.76 -12.83 32.70
CA GLY A 582 13.02 -12.25 32.21
C GLY A 582 14.34 -12.53 32.92
N PRO A 583 14.48 -12.90 34.22
CA PRO A 583 15.79 -12.98 34.85
C PRO A 583 16.66 -14.15 34.35
N THR A 584 16.08 -15.29 34.02
CA THR A 584 16.82 -16.43 33.47
C THR A 584 17.09 -16.24 32.00
N CYS A 585 16.14 -15.67 31.25
CA CYS A 585 16.31 -15.31 29.85
C CYS A 585 17.45 -14.30 29.68
N LYS A 586 17.50 -13.25 30.48
CA LYS A 586 18.57 -12.27 30.44
C LYS A 586 19.95 -12.88 30.67
N LYS A 587 20.07 -13.87 31.59
CA LYS A 587 21.33 -14.59 31.80
C LYS A 587 21.74 -15.39 30.56
N ILE A 588 20.79 -16.02 29.88
CA ILE A 588 21.07 -16.86 28.70
C ILE A 588 21.42 -15.98 27.51
N THR A 589 20.77 -14.84 27.35
CA THR A 589 21.07 -13.89 26.26
C THR A 589 22.41 -13.17 26.45
N ASP A 590 22.88 -13.05 27.70
CA ASP A 590 24.21 -12.52 28.00
C ASP A 590 25.33 -13.57 27.83
N ASP A 591 24.99 -14.85 27.59
CA ASP A 591 25.95 -15.95 27.36
C ASP A 591 26.12 -16.20 25.84
N PRO A 592 27.29 -15.93 25.27
CA PRO A 592 27.55 -16.14 23.84
C PRO A 592 27.33 -17.61 23.39
N THR A 593 27.49 -18.57 24.29
CA THR A 593 27.29 -19.99 23.96
C THR A 593 25.84 -20.37 23.89
N ALA A 594 24.99 -19.77 24.72
CA ALA A 594 23.54 -19.93 24.68
C ALA A 594 22.96 -19.19 23.46
N LEU A 595 23.50 -18.01 23.14
CA LEU A 595 23.12 -17.26 21.96
C LEU A 595 23.45 -18.01 20.65
N GLN A 596 24.62 -18.67 20.60
CA GLN A 596 24.99 -19.49 19.44
C GLN A 596 24.07 -20.71 19.27
N ALA A 597 23.59 -21.29 20.35
CA ALA A 597 22.61 -22.38 20.31
C ALA A 597 21.24 -21.90 19.84
N TYR A 598 20.92 -20.65 20.08
CA TYR A 598 19.70 -19.97 19.58
C TYR A 598 19.69 -19.74 18.05
N GLU A 599 20.83 -19.36 17.49
CA GLU A 599 20.96 -19.09 16.05
C GLU A 599 20.79 -20.34 15.16
N THR A 600 20.80 -21.53 15.73
CA THR A 600 20.49 -22.78 15.05
C THR A 600 18.99 -23.08 15.23
N SER A 601 18.13 -22.56 14.36
CA SER A 601 16.67 -22.72 14.43
C SER A 601 16.25 -24.20 14.52
N ASP A 602 15.48 -24.52 15.57
CA ASP A 602 14.83 -25.82 15.76
C ASP A 602 13.33 -25.67 15.54
N ALA A 603 12.84 -26.12 14.38
CA ALA A 603 11.43 -26.03 14.01
C ALA A 603 10.47 -26.64 15.05
N GLU A 604 10.93 -27.69 15.78
CA GLU A 604 10.11 -28.33 16.81
C GLU A 604 9.92 -27.43 18.05
N ALA A 605 10.88 -26.59 18.35
CA ALA A 605 10.79 -25.65 19.46
C ALA A 605 9.87 -24.47 19.15
N VAL A 606 9.93 -23.95 17.93
CA VAL A 606 9.00 -22.92 17.45
C VAL A 606 7.57 -23.45 17.43
N ALA A 607 7.36 -24.70 16.96
CA ALA A 607 6.06 -25.36 17.01
C ALA A 607 5.52 -25.54 18.45
N ALA A 608 6.39 -25.70 19.43
CA ALA A 608 5.99 -25.80 20.85
C ALA A 608 5.42 -24.47 21.37
N LEU A 609 6.03 -23.34 20.98
CA LEU A 609 5.56 -22.02 21.37
C LEU A 609 4.19 -21.70 20.72
N CYS A 610 4.00 -22.02 19.44
CA CYS A 610 2.74 -21.86 18.76
C CYS A 610 1.61 -22.67 19.43
N ARG A 611 1.87 -23.94 19.76
CA ARG A 611 0.91 -24.77 20.51
C ARG A 611 0.58 -24.20 21.90
N TYR A 612 1.52 -23.53 22.52
CA TYR A 612 1.28 -22.87 23.80
C TYR A 612 0.28 -21.69 23.62
N GLY A 613 0.48 -20.86 22.61
CA GLY A 613 -0.45 -19.78 22.29
C GLY A 613 -1.86 -20.29 22.01
N GLN A 614 -2.00 -21.36 21.23
CA GLN A 614 -3.27 -22.03 20.97
C GLN A 614 -3.95 -22.52 22.26
N ALA A 615 -3.18 -23.09 23.21
CA ALA A 615 -3.70 -23.52 24.51
C ALA A 615 -4.24 -22.35 25.35
N LEU A 616 -3.77 -21.14 25.12
CA LEU A 616 -4.28 -19.91 25.75
C LEU A 616 -5.47 -19.29 24.99
N GLY A 617 -5.95 -19.94 23.90
CA GLY A 617 -7.01 -19.39 23.04
C GLY A 617 -6.52 -18.22 22.18
N ARG A 618 -5.21 -18.12 21.96
CA ARG A 618 -4.56 -17.15 21.08
C ARG A 618 -3.84 -17.90 19.97
N GLU A 619 -4.00 -17.46 18.74
CA GLU A 619 -3.26 -18.02 17.62
C GLU A 619 -2.00 -17.21 17.41
N LEU A 620 -0.87 -17.82 17.74
CA LEU A 620 0.45 -17.23 17.56
C LEU A 620 1.11 -17.63 16.24
N GLY A 621 0.36 -18.30 15.36
CA GLY A 621 0.82 -18.74 14.05
C GLY A 621 1.44 -20.14 14.01
N GLU A 622 2.04 -20.47 12.92
CA GLU A 622 2.70 -21.75 12.61
C GLU A 622 4.19 -21.57 12.30
N PRO A 623 5.02 -22.61 12.48
CA PRO A 623 6.47 -22.50 12.20
C PRO A 623 6.80 -22.10 10.75
N GLU A 624 5.98 -22.51 9.81
CA GLU A 624 6.16 -22.34 8.37
C GLU A 624 5.11 -21.39 7.76
N GLY A 625 4.79 -20.30 8.44
CA GLY A 625 3.86 -19.30 7.95
C GLY A 625 4.46 -18.49 6.78
N HIS A 626 3.60 -17.79 6.05
CA HIS A 626 3.97 -17.00 4.90
C HIS A 626 4.19 -15.52 5.26
N TYR A 627 4.81 -14.80 4.34
CA TYR A 627 5.12 -13.37 4.50
C TYR A 627 3.84 -12.52 4.54
N GLU A 628 2.90 -12.80 3.65
CA GLU A 628 1.67 -12.03 3.50
C GLU A 628 0.81 -12.07 4.76
N GLU A 629 0.64 -13.26 5.35
CA GLU A 629 -0.12 -13.40 6.60
C GLU A 629 0.53 -12.66 7.76
N THR A 630 1.86 -12.56 7.73
CA THR A 630 2.63 -11.85 8.74
C THR A 630 2.29 -10.35 8.73
N ASN A 631 2.04 -9.81 7.53
CA ASN A 631 1.71 -8.41 7.28
C ASN A 631 0.20 -8.18 7.00
N ALA A 632 -0.67 -9.06 7.47
CA ALA A 632 -2.12 -8.98 7.33
C ALA A 632 -2.79 -8.71 8.68
N ALA A 633 -3.87 -7.96 8.71
CA ALA A 633 -4.65 -7.70 9.92
C ALA A 633 -5.22 -8.99 10.54
N GLY A 634 -5.62 -9.95 9.70
CA GLY A 634 -6.11 -11.25 10.15
C GLY A 634 -6.92 -12.01 9.12
N TRP A 635 -7.34 -13.22 9.50
CA TRP A 635 -8.05 -14.14 8.61
C TRP A 635 -9.54 -13.83 8.42
N ASP A 636 -10.14 -12.97 9.26
CA ASP A 636 -11.55 -12.59 9.12
C ASP A 636 -11.75 -11.49 8.05
N LEU A 637 -10.69 -10.72 7.75
CA LEU A 637 -10.73 -9.53 6.90
C LEU A 637 -11.40 -9.80 5.53
N VAL A 638 -11.06 -10.90 4.88
CA VAL A 638 -11.59 -11.20 3.54
C VAL A 638 -13.09 -11.50 3.57
N GLN A 639 -13.58 -12.22 4.60
CA GLN A 639 -15.01 -12.50 4.73
C GLN A 639 -15.79 -11.24 5.06
N ASP A 640 -15.31 -10.44 6.01
CA ASP A 640 -15.93 -9.18 6.41
C ASP A 640 -16.01 -8.21 5.23
N PHE A 641 -14.96 -8.16 4.42
CA PHE A 641 -14.94 -7.41 3.15
C PHE A 641 -16.00 -7.89 2.16
N TRP A 642 -16.12 -9.22 1.94
CA TRP A 642 -17.09 -9.75 1.00
C TRP A 642 -18.53 -9.48 1.44
N ASP A 643 -18.78 -9.49 2.73
CA ASP A 643 -20.07 -9.10 3.28
C ASP A 643 -20.36 -7.62 2.97
N ALA A 644 -19.35 -6.73 3.11
CA ALA A 644 -19.47 -5.33 2.75
C ALA A 644 -19.67 -5.11 1.23
N VAL A 645 -18.87 -5.77 0.40
CA VAL A 645 -19.01 -5.71 -1.07
C VAL A 645 -20.38 -6.21 -1.53
N THR A 646 -20.85 -7.31 -0.93
CA THR A 646 -22.17 -7.86 -1.24
C THR A 646 -23.30 -6.92 -0.78
N ALA A 647 -23.12 -6.22 0.33
CA ALA A 647 -24.07 -5.20 0.78
C ALA A 647 -24.11 -4.01 -0.18
N LEU A 648 -22.94 -3.61 -0.73
CA LEU A 648 -22.82 -2.48 -1.65
C LEU A 648 -23.35 -2.80 -3.07
N PHE A 649 -23.00 -3.95 -3.63
CA PHE A 649 -23.28 -4.29 -5.03
C PHE A 649 -24.31 -5.42 -5.24
N GLY A 650 -24.66 -6.16 -4.19
CA GLY A 650 -25.45 -7.39 -4.27
C GLY A 650 -24.59 -8.62 -4.60
N ALA A 651 -25.13 -9.80 -4.31
CA ALA A 651 -24.46 -11.06 -4.60
C ALA A 651 -24.65 -11.48 -6.06
N SER A 652 -23.59 -11.87 -6.76
CA SER A 652 -23.67 -12.30 -8.17
C SER A 652 -23.98 -13.80 -8.32
N GLY A 653 -23.55 -14.64 -7.36
CA GLY A 653 -23.68 -16.11 -7.46
C GLY A 653 -22.82 -16.77 -8.56
N SER A 654 -21.85 -16.04 -9.14
CA SER A 654 -21.03 -16.53 -10.27
C SER A 654 -19.91 -17.50 -9.88
N GLY A 655 -19.62 -17.65 -8.58
CA GLY A 655 -18.47 -18.43 -8.12
C GLY A 655 -17.12 -17.77 -8.43
N ARG A 656 -16.01 -18.46 -8.11
CA ARG A 656 -14.65 -17.92 -8.23
C ARG A 656 -14.08 -17.92 -9.65
N ILE A 657 -14.57 -18.80 -10.51
CA ILE A 657 -14.02 -18.97 -11.86
C ILE A 657 -14.51 -17.86 -12.78
N ASN A 658 -13.59 -17.14 -13.36
CA ASN A 658 -13.85 -16.18 -14.40
C ASN A 658 -13.43 -16.77 -15.76
N PRO A 659 -14.37 -17.12 -16.63
CA PRO A 659 -14.04 -17.69 -17.95
C PRO A 659 -13.33 -16.71 -18.87
N ASP A 660 -13.43 -15.41 -18.59
CA ASP A 660 -12.79 -14.35 -19.36
C ASP A 660 -11.41 -13.97 -18.79
N ASN A 661 -11.05 -14.49 -17.61
CA ASN A 661 -9.69 -14.40 -17.14
C ASN A 661 -8.82 -15.29 -18.04
N PRO A 662 -7.88 -14.72 -18.79
CA PRO A 662 -7.14 -15.44 -19.82
C PRO A 662 -6.28 -16.61 -19.30
N GLY A 663 -6.32 -16.88 -17.99
CA GLY A 663 -5.61 -18.01 -17.40
C GLY A 663 -4.12 -17.94 -17.70
N TYR A 664 -3.33 -17.40 -16.79
CA TYR A 664 -1.90 -17.39 -16.98
C TYR A 664 -1.25 -18.35 -16.01
N THR A 665 -1.21 -19.60 -16.43
CA THR A 665 -0.20 -20.50 -15.91
C THR A 665 1.12 -20.04 -16.49
N ILE A 666 1.77 -19.08 -15.84
CA ILE A 666 3.19 -18.91 -16.08
C ILE A 666 3.82 -20.17 -15.53
N GLN A 667 4.31 -21.01 -16.42
CA GLN A 667 5.30 -21.99 -16.06
C GLN A 667 6.57 -21.20 -15.75
N TYR A 668 6.74 -20.80 -14.49
CA TYR A 668 8.07 -20.46 -14.03
C TYR A 668 8.96 -21.67 -14.35
N PRO A 669 10.11 -21.47 -15.01
CA PRO A 669 11.05 -22.56 -15.11
C PRO A 669 11.33 -23.04 -13.68
N PRO A 670 11.34 -24.35 -13.41
CA PRO A 670 11.60 -24.85 -12.07
C PRO A 670 12.90 -24.23 -11.58
N ALA A 671 12.86 -23.72 -10.33
CA ALA A 671 13.96 -23.05 -9.67
C ALA A 671 15.24 -23.90 -9.69
#